data_92a36c3272ec05c33c1d15a33eb92133
#
_entry.id   92a36c3272ec05c33c1d15a33eb92133
#
_cell.length_a   1.000
_cell.length_b   1.000
_cell.length_c   1.000
_cell.angle_alpha   90.00
_cell.angle_beta   90.00
_cell.angle_gamma   90.00
#
_symmetry.space_group_name_H-M   'P 1'
#
loop_
_entity.id
_entity.type
_entity.pdbx_description
1 polymer ?
#
loop_
_entity_poly.entity_id
_entity_poly.type
_entity_poly.pdbx_seq_one_letter_code
_entity_poly.pdbx_strand_id
1 'polypeptide(L)'
;MKKIIVRFWTGCAAVLSPLCAVAAPVMSARMDPSNAHGVQLFADRIKISKAGRVAVVAPEWKSVYLRNKQFYGSQKIGFEKLPDGFIQKIVDTGASATLDEYSVRCHGSSAVITVAVTMRKDRPAVLEHVAMVLNNRILENARYEITLPDGSRRTGVIPEAERKNKSTALLPEFKSGTFRGNAGTLTIEVLSGPPVKMDDRRSIQYSIYAKSFLVWSASVPMPKPGKTLRQVIRVTFDAPEPAASAATSVVIPKSRAGSLGMRPRPLPALFPPLPRPRNIRFTGKCYKVSKGDALMISNASERLLRHARKFAEKWGLELAKDGEIGCEMRGVFVTVGDRPDDESYTIRVDADGVTVNAKGERGAFYALQTLRGWWQDGEFNGVEINDAPAFPIRAIHANADSDALEHLGNLTEKLFAPLKINTIILECPFVKWDALEGQHHVQGMSKEDLRKLLAIAEENYIRVWPLLPTYSHSEWFFWNGKDLDMLDDPKDRRSYNSLHPGVRSKLTRLFEEILAAFGNPEYFHISHDELLGAHPVRPEGRKVGIAKLFYDDTMWHYDFFKKRGVKLMMWHDMLVSKQETNPASVANGRKGTELLRKKLPRDITICCWNYLDRMNGTYPEVDRFREDGFPVFGAGWFNPGNLEALSSYCRKKGALGMIETTWHGKVGSGGLLQTQYPQLTAYVRAAALFWNPDNGVVADPEQRYFDLMRGPQPEPGELFAVPVKCNFLIDGTGDDFEKLPETVTTPDGVAFRLARKNGRIAAAGVASAAHPELPAKVRIPIKSKCRALHLLHTVLNKTLREDGVTVKLVFRYADGSFVPVYPRNAIDISYGSVPVFKDDGKVVKRVFEVATPRENFSFFRNRRNAVEWTNGRGEPRCLWAMRWDNPFPEKAVDHLLIEAKDRGTVYGLLALTMEK
;
A
#
# COMPACT_ATOMS: atom_id res chain seq x y z
N MET A 1 4.36 -1.76 -58.85
CA MET A 1 5.43 -1.72 -59.95
C MET A 1 6.73 -1.29 -59.33
N LYS A 2 7.73 -2.09 -59.67
CA LYS A 2 9.19 -1.95 -59.63
C LYS A 2 9.88 -2.09 -58.25
N LYS A 3 10.40 -3.30 -58.11
CA LYS A 3 11.58 -3.72 -57.37
C LYS A 3 12.83 -3.03 -57.92
N ILE A 4 13.82 -2.74 -57.09
CA ILE A 4 15.24 -2.85 -57.47
C ILE A 4 16.00 -3.44 -56.28
N ILE A 5 16.67 -4.54 -56.55
CA ILE A 5 17.68 -5.30 -55.78
C ILE A 5 19.04 -4.73 -56.17
N VAL A 6 19.99 -4.54 -55.28
CA VAL A 6 21.44 -4.63 -55.60
C VAL A 6 22.18 -5.32 -54.46
N ARG A 7 23.10 -6.19 -54.92
CA ARG A 7 23.86 -7.21 -54.22
C ARG A 7 25.20 -6.70 -53.63
N PHE A 8 25.61 -7.41 -52.59
CA PHE A 8 26.95 -7.89 -52.21
C PHE A 8 28.22 -7.21 -52.76
N TRP A 9 29.09 -6.90 -51.76
CA TRP A 9 30.53 -7.17 -51.92
C TRP A 9 31.13 -7.70 -50.61
N THR A 10 31.81 -8.85 -50.72
CA THR A 10 32.61 -9.51 -49.69
C THR A 10 34.06 -8.97 -49.81
N GLY A 11 34.70 -8.77 -48.68
CA GLY A 11 36.16 -8.50 -48.69
C GLY A 11 36.77 -8.44 -47.29
N CYS A 12 37.46 -9.50 -46.94
CA CYS A 12 38.62 -9.67 -46.08
C CYS A 12 38.65 -9.13 -44.64
N ALA A 13 38.85 -10.09 -43.77
CA ALA A 13 39.20 -9.99 -42.37
C ALA A 13 40.46 -9.19 -42.09
N ALA A 14 40.38 -8.29 -41.12
CA ALA A 14 41.49 -7.94 -40.26
C ALA A 14 41.02 -8.07 -38.82
N VAL A 15 41.63 -9.00 -38.10
CA VAL A 15 41.46 -9.19 -36.65
C VAL A 15 42.08 -8.00 -35.95
N LEU A 16 41.25 -7.03 -35.59
CA LEU A 16 41.59 -6.04 -34.60
C LEU A 16 40.65 -6.30 -33.42
N SER A 17 41.21 -6.81 -32.32
CA SER A 17 40.56 -6.87 -31.01
C SER A 17 39.97 -5.49 -30.69
N PRO A 18 38.66 -5.36 -30.48
CA PRO A 18 38.18 -4.11 -29.94
C PRO A 18 38.58 -4.08 -28.47
N LEU A 19 39.47 -3.19 -28.12
CA LEU A 19 39.51 -2.60 -26.80
C LEU A 19 38.08 -2.16 -26.50
N CYS A 20 37.42 -2.86 -25.57
CA CYS A 20 36.13 -2.43 -25.03
C CYS A 20 36.35 -1.07 -24.37
N ALA A 21 36.20 0.00 -25.12
CA ALA A 21 35.96 1.30 -24.53
C ALA A 21 34.70 1.18 -23.71
N VAL A 22 34.84 1.26 -22.39
CA VAL A 22 33.70 1.33 -21.48
C VAL A 22 32.93 2.60 -21.87
N ALA A 23 31.79 2.43 -22.49
CA ALA A 23 30.96 3.56 -22.90
C ALA A 23 30.63 4.40 -21.66
N ALA A 24 30.78 5.72 -21.76
CA ALA A 24 30.41 6.65 -20.70
C ALA A 24 28.97 6.42 -20.24
N PRO A 25 28.64 6.61 -18.94
CA PRO A 25 27.29 6.45 -18.45
C PRO A 25 26.32 7.36 -19.20
N VAL A 26 25.17 6.85 -19.56
CA VAL A 26 24.14 7.62 -20.28
C VAL A 26 23.12 8.14 -19.27
N MET A 27 22.98 9.47 -19.22
CA MET A 27 21.97 10.12 -18.40
C MET A 27 20.59 10.00 -19.03
N SER A 28 19.59 9.74 -18.21
CA SER A 28 18.17 9.78 -18.59
C SER A 28 17.34 10.49 -17.53
N ALA A 29 16.21 11.04 -17.95
CA ALA A 29 15.30 11.75 -17.09
C ALA A 29 13.88 11.19 -17.22
N ARG A 30 13.14 11.14 -16.12
CA ARG A 30 11.71 10.85 -16.12
C ARG A 30 10.99 11.70 -15.08
N MET A 31 9.67 11.86 -15.26
CA MET A 31 8.83 12.46 -14.23
C MET A 31 8.84 11.64 -12.96
N ASP A 32 8.85 12.31 -11.81
CA ASP A 32 8.67 11.63 -10.52
C ASP A 32 7.19 11.23 -10.38
N PRO A 33 6.89 9.95 -10.26
CA PRO A 33 5.50 9.50 -10.13
C PRO A 33 4.85 9.94 -8.80
N SER A 34 5.67 10.22 -7.79
CA SER A 34 5.18 10.66 -6.46
C SER A 34 5.04 12.19 -6.34
N ASN A 35 5.58 12.95 -7.30
CA ASN A 35 5.54 14.40 -7.29
C ASN A 35 5.33 14.95 -8.71
N ALA A 36 4.18 15.57 -8.92
CA ALA A 36 3.81 16.15 -10.22
C ALA A 36 4.80 17.19 -10.76
N HIS A 37 5.65 17.73 -9.89
CA HIS A 37 6.67 18.73 -10.20
C HIS A 37 8.10 18.15 -10.21
N GLY A 38 8.26 16.87 -9.87
CA GLY A 38 9.56 16.23 -9.71
C GLY A 38 10.08 15.60 -10.99
N VAL A 39 11.39 15.69 -11.19
CA VAL A 39 12.14 15.02 -12.25
C VAL A 39 13.18 14.12 -11.61
N GLN A 40 13.20 12.85 -11.99
CA GLN A 40 14.25 11.93 -11.57
C GLN A 40 15.31 11.84 -12.65
N LEU A 41 16.57 12.11 -12.28
CA LEU A 41 17.74 11.90 -13.14
C LEU A 41 18.40 10.57 -12.82
N PHE A 42 18.69 9.80 -13.84
CA PHE A 42 19.35 8.50 -13.76
C PHE A 42 20.60 8.53 -14.61
N ALA A 43 21.63 7.82 -14.16
CA ALA A 43 22.76 7.49 -15.00
C ALA A 43 22.86 5.97 -15.11
N ASP A 44 23.00 5.44 -16.31
CA ASP A 44 23.19 4.01 -16.56
C ASP A 44 24.54 3.53 -15.98
N ARG A 45 24.57 2.26 -15.55
CA ARG A 45 25.79 1.53 -15.12
C ARG A 45 26.40 1.96 -13.78
N ILE A 46 25.68 2.66 -12.90
CA ILE A 46 26.22 3.08 -11.62
C ILE A 46 25.85 2.06 -10.53
N LYS A 47 26.83 1.62 -9.72
CA LYS A 47 26.63 0.81 -8.50
C LYS A 47 26.04 1.66 -7.37
N ILE A 48 24.88 2.23 -7.56
CA ILE A 48 24.18 3.04 -6.55
C ILE A 48 22.89 2.37 -6.16
N SER A 49 22.58 2.37 -4.88
CA SER A 49 21.43 1.62 -4.28
C SER A 49 20.02 2.12 -4.64
N LYS A 50 19.89 3.09 -5.50
CA LYS A 50 18.58 3.56 -6.00
C LYS A 50 18.62 3.64 -7.53
N ALA A 51 18.78 2.48 -8.17
CA ALA A 51 18.57 2.31 -9.61
C ALA A 51 19.29 3.34 -10.50
N GLY A 52 20.55 3.67 -10.19
CA GLY A 52 21.30 4.66 -10.94
C GLY A 52 20.81 6.10 -10.77
N ARG A 53 19.93 6.38 -9.80
CA ARG A 53 19.41 7.72 -9.56
C ARG A 53 20.49 8.64 -9.01
N VAL A 54 20.89 9.63 -9.81
CA VAL A 54 21.85 10.66 -9.43
C VAL A 54 21.17 11.73 -8.58
N ALA A 55 20.03 12.22 -9.04
CA ALA A 55 19.30 13.28 -8.35
C ALA A 55 17.80 13.19 -8.62
N VAL A 56 17.01 13.67 -7.68
CA VAL A 56 15.64 14.11 -7.92
C VAL A 56 15.69 15.62 -8.01
N VAL A 57 15.34 16.16 -9.15
CA VAL A 57 15.16 17.60 -9.32
C VAL A 57 13.70 17.86 -9.14
N ALA A 58 13.37 18.57 -8.09
CA ALA A 58 12.06 19.17 -7.93
C ALA A 58 12.25 20.68 -8.02
N PRO A 59 11.44 21.39 -8.80
CA PRO A 59 11.18 22.76 -8.44
C PRO A 59 10.62 22.67 -7.02
N GLU A 60 11.12 23.51 -6.15
CA GLU A 60 10.55 23.48 -4.83
C GLU A 60 9.04 23.63 -4.96
N TRP A 61 8.31 22.92 -4.13
CA TRP A 61 6.83 22.89 -4.07
C TRP A 61 6.20 24.26 -4.20
N LYS A 62 7.05 25.27 -4.09
CA LYS A 62 6.72 26.67 -4.09
C LYS A 62 7.92 27.40 -4.64
N SER A 63 8.00 27.49 -5.92
CA SER A 63 8.94 28.38 -6.58
C SER A 63 8.81 29.85 -6.08
N VAL A 64 7.79 30.11 -5.25
CA VAL A 64 7.49 31.45 -4.72
C VAL A 64 7.12 31.40 -3.25
N TYR A 65 7.97 31.97 -2.41
CA TYR A 65 7.62 32.32 -1.04
C TYR A 65 7.15 33.77 -0.98
N LEU A 66 5.89 33.99 -0.62
CA LEU A 66 5.50 35.28 -0.08
C LEU A 66 6.05 35.40 1.34
N ARG A 67 6.58 36.56 1.72
CA ARG A 67 7.05 36.79 3.09
C ARG A 67 6.03 36.20 4.08
N ASN A 68 6.45 35.17 4.81
CA ASN A 68 5.72 34.48 5.87
C ASN A 68 4.50 33.63 5.49
N LYS A 69 4.27 33.23 4.22
CA LYS A 69 3.19 32.28 3.88
C LYS A 69 3.59 31.34 2.74
N GLN A 70 3.34 30.08 2.94
CA GLN A 70 3.49 29.01 1.97
C GLN A 70 2.20 28.85 1.13
N PHE A 71 2.31 28.59 -0.18
CA PHE A 71 1.17 28.44 -1.09
C PHE A 71 1.11 27.03 -1.68
N TYR A 72 -0.10 26.45 -1.70
CA TYR A 72 -0.43 25.20 -2.34
C TYR A 72 -1.39 25.48 -3.49
N GLY A 73 -1.15 24.93 -4.67
CA GLY A 73 -2.10 25.03 -5.77
C GLY A 73 -1.44 25.25 -7.11
N SER A 74 -0.76 24.23 -7.61
CA SER A 74 -0.23 24.24 -8.97
C SER A 74 -0.96 23.24 -9.85
N GLN A 75 -1.18 23.62 -11.08
CA GLN A 75 -1.89 22.83 -12.06
C GLN A 75 -1.02 22.60 -13.28
N LYS A 76 -0.86 21.34 -13.69
CA LYS A 76 -0.23 20.99 -14.95
C LYS A 76 -1.13 21.46 -16.10
N ILE A 77 -0.58 22.23 -17.05
CA ILE A 77 -1.28 22.67 -18.24
C ILE A 77 -0.70 22.12 -19.55
N GLY A 78 0.46 21.51 -19.52
CA GLY A 78 1.07 20.92 -20.69
C GLY A 78 2.25 20.02 -20.36
N PHE A 79 2.38 18.95 -21.12
CA PHE A 79 3.51 18.05 -21.09
C PHE A 79 3.88 17.64 -22.50
N GLU A 80 5.14 17.81 -22.87
CA GLU A 80 5.69 17.40 -24.14
C GLU A 80 6.85 16.46 -23.93
N LYS A 81 6.76 15.25 -24.45
CA LYS A 81 7.88 14.29 -24.44
C LYS A 81 8.82 14.56 -25.61
N LEU A 82 10.11 14.60 -25.33
CA LEU A 82 11.15 14.80 -26.32
C LEU A 82 12.00 13.53 -26.45
N PRO A 83 12.73 13.34 -27.57
CA PRO A 83 13.61 12.18 -27.74
C PRO A 83 14.67 12.05 -26.63
N ASP A 84 15.19 13.16 -26.15
CA ASP A 84 16.24 13.29 -25.15
C ASP A 84 15.75 13.82 -23.79
N GLY A 85 14.43 13.95 -23.59
CA GLY A 85 13.90 14.50 -22.34
C GLY A 85 12.44 14.86 -22.40
N PHE A 86 12.06 16.03 -21.83
CA PHE A 86 10.70 16.54 -21.84
C PHE A 86 10.61 18.02 -21.49
N ILE A 87 9.45 18.63 -21.78
CA ILE A 87 9.05 19.96 -21.34
C ILE A 87 7.73 19.83 -20.56
N GLN A 88 7.65 20.47 -19.41
CA GLN A 88 6.44 20.54 -18.61
C GLN A 88 6.10 21.98 -18.28
N LYS A 89 4.82 22.35 -18.44
CA LYS A 89 4.27 23.65 -18.09
C LYS A 89 3.31 23.51 -16.92
N ILE A 90 3.43 24.39 -15.95
CA ILE A 90 2.63 24.43 -14.74
C ILE A 90 2.15 25.85 -14.52
N VAL A 91 0.85 26.01 -14.29
CA VAL A 91 0.29 27.28 -13.80
C VAL A 91 0.05 27.15 -12.31
N ASP A 92 0.64 28.04 -11.55
CA ASP A 92 0.23 28.25 -10.18
C ASP A 92 -0.98 29.20 -10.18
N THR A 93 -2.13 28.63 -9.83
CA THR A 93 -3.40 29.38 -9.73
C THR A 93 -3.60 30.03 -8.39
N GLY A 94 -2.65 29.79 -7.44
CA GLY A 94 -2.67 30.41 -6.12
C GLY A 94 -2.25 31.86 -6.09
N ALA A 95 -1.88 32.35 -4.92
CA ALA A 95 -1.50 33.76 -4.72
C ALA A 95 -0.24 34.19 -5.47
N SER A 96 0.61 33.23 -5.87
CA SER A 96 1.84 33.50 -6.63
C SER A 96 1.57 33.82 -8.10
N ALA A 97 0.51 33.29 -8.65
CA ALA A 97 0.09 33.52 -10.05
C ALA A 97 1.29 33.45 -11.01
N THR A 98 2.04 32.36 -10.98
CA THR A 98 3.17 32.11 -11.89
C THR A 98 2.80 31.17 -13.01
N LEU A 99 3.52 31.28 -14.13
CA LEU A 99 3.62 30.28 -15.16
C LEU A 99 5.04 29.70 -15.11
N ASP A 100 5.16 28.42 -14.81
CA ASP A 100 6.41 27.74 -14.68
C ASP A 100 6.60 26.77 -15.87
N GLU A 101 7.77 26.82 -16.49
CA GLU A 101 8.16 25.88 -17.53
C GLU A 101 9.44 25.17 -17.11
N TYR A 102 9.39 23.84 -17.15
CA TYR A 102 10.51 22.97 -16.88
C TYR A 102 10.90 22.22 -18.15
N SER A 103 12.15 22.30 -18.56
CA SER A 103 12.68 21.40 -19.57
C SER A 103 13.88 20.64 -19.05
N VAL A 104 13.97 19.37 -19.39
CA VAL A 104 15.12 18.52 -19.11
C VAL A 104 15.56 17.88 -20.40
N ARG A 105 16.85 18.03 -20.71
CA ARG A 105 17.51 17.45 -21.87
C ARG A 105 18.70 16.62 -21.42
N CYS A 106 18.82 15.38 -21.86
CA CYS A 106 19.88 14.46 -21.50
C CYS A 106 20.77 14.16 -22.71
N HIS A 107 22.07 14.38 -22.54
CA HIS A 107 23.06 14.10 -23.57
C HIS A 107 24.27 13.39 -22.93
N GLY A 108 24.55 12.16 -23.33
CA GLY A 108 25.64 11.36 -22.75
C GLY A 108 25.53 11.27 -21.23
N SER A 109 26.60 11.62 -20.53
CA SER A 109 26.66 11.63 -19.06
C SER A 109 26.08 12.89 -18.43
N SER A 110 25.43 13.77 -19.19
CA SER A 110 24.94 15.06 -18.71
C SER A 110 23.42 15.21 -18.89
N ALA A 111 22.80 15.95 -17.98
CA ALA A 111 21.45 16.47 -18.10
C ALA A 111 21.44 17.98 -17.93
N VAL A 112 20.77 18.69 -18.81
CA VAL A 112 20.54 20.13 -18.72
C VAL A 112 19.12 20.38 -18.29
N ILE A 113 18.96 21.05 -17.16
CA ILE A 113 17.68 21.39 -16.53
C ILE A 113 17.47 22.88 -16.72
N THR A 114 16.37 23.26 -17.36
CA THR A 114 15.96 24.66 -17.46
C THR A 114 14.66 24.85 -16.68
N VAL A 115 14.66 25.84 -15.81
CA VAL A 115 13.47 26.30 -15.10
C VAL A 115 13.24 27.76 -15.48
N ALA A 116 12.04 28.05 -15.99
CA ALA A 116 11.61 29.41 -16.32
C ALA A 116 10.34 29.72 -15.55
N VAL A 117 10.35 30.79 -14.76
CA VAL A 117 9.22 31.25 -13.96
C VAL A 117 8.78 32.63 -14.44
N THR A 118 7.55 32.73 -14.94
CA THR A 118 6.98 34.00 -15.42
C THR A 118 5.93 34.48 -14.40
N MET A 119 6.10 35.67 -13.90
CA MET A 119 5.13 36.31 -13.02
C MET A 119 3.93 36.81 -13.83
N ARG A 120 2.74 36.52 -13.34
CA ARG A 120 1.46 36.98 -13.92
C ARG A 120 0.81 38.14 -13.15
N LYS A 121 1.15 38.30 -11.87
CA LYS A 121 0.64 39.36 -11.01
C LYS A 121 1.79 39.94 -10.15
N ASP A 122 1.70 41.22 -9.83
CA ASP A 122 2.67 41.88 -8.95
C ASP A 122 2.46 41.41 -7.50
N ARG A 123 3.51 40.91 -6.88
CA ARG A 123 3.51 40.43 -5.49
C ARG A 123 4.91 40.54 -4.87
N PRO A 124 5.04 41.03 -3.62
CA PRO A 124 6.30 40.95 -2.92
C PRO A 124 6.60 39.53 -2.54
N ALA A 125 7.56 38.89 -3.21
CA ALA A 125 7.95 37.52 -3.00
C ALA A 125 9.43 37.32 -3.32
N VAL A 126 9.97 36.21 -2.80
CA VAL A 126 11.29 35.71 -3.10
C VAL A 126 11.13 34.40 -3.85
N LEU A 127 11.91 34.22 -4.91
CA LEU A 127 11.84 33.03 -5.74
C LEU A 127 13.04 32.12 -5.46
N GLU A 128 12.76 30.87 -5.16
CA GLU A 128 13.72 29.76 -5.17
C GLU A 128 13.34 28.82 -6.31
N HIS A 129 14.21 28.71 -7.33
CA HIS A 129 13.85 28.08 -8.60
C HIS A 129 13.90 26.56 -8.60
N VAL A 130 14.98 26.02 -8.04
CA VAL A 130 15.32 24.60 -8.19
C VAL A 130 15.77 24.04 -6.87
N ALA A 131 15.25 22.90 -6.50
CA ALA A 131 15.76 22.06 -5.43
C ALA A 131 16.14 20.69 -6.00
N MET A 132 17.38 20.26 -5.79
CA MET A 132 17.87 18.94 -6.16
C MET A 132 18.16 18.10 -4.93
N VAL A 133 17.46 16.98 -4.78
CA VAL A 133 17.75 15.99 -3.74
C VAL A 133 18.77 15.02 -4.30
N LEU A 134 19.98 15.07 -3.78
CA LEU A 134 21.09 14.23 -4.27
C LEU A 134 21.14 12.91 -3.51
N ASN A 135 21.61 11.87 -4.17
CA ASN A 135 21.81 10.56 -3.56
C ASN A 135 22.99 10.62 -2.58
N ASN A 136 22.77 10.21 -1.32
CA ASN A 136 23.78 10.23 -0.27
C ASN A 136 25.07 9.48 -0.64
N ARG A 137 24.95 8.32 -1.30
CA ARG A 137 26.11 7.51 -1.67
C ARG A 137 27.05 8.16 -2.68
N ILE A 138 26.57 9.17 -3.42
CA ILE A 138 27.43 9.95 -4.33
C ILE A 138 28.25 10.94 -3.53
N LEU A 139 27.70 11.49 -2.46
CA LEU A 139 28.29 12.63 -1.75
C LEU A 139 28.99 12.25 -0.46
N GLU A 140 28.60 11.18 0.24
CA GLU A 140 29.28 10.76 1.47
C GLU A 140 30.77 10.52 1.23
N ASN A 141 31.61 11.17 2.02
CA ASN A 141 33.07 11.19 1.88
C ASN A 141 33.60 11.76 0.54
N ALA A 142 32.73 12.38 -0.29
CA ALA A 142 33.17 12.96 -1.53
C ALA A 142 34.10 14.17 -1.29
N ARG A 143 35.23 14.21 -1.99
CA ARG A 143 36.05 15.40 -2.11
C ARG A 143 35.33 16.38 -3.03
N TYR A 144 35.16 17.62 -2.60
CA TYR A 144 34.54 18.63 -3.43
C TYR A 144 35.49 19.76 -3.78
N GLU A 145 35.26 20.35 -4.93
CA GLU A 145 35.82 21.64 -5.40
C GLU A 145 34.64 22.44 -5.94
N ILE A 146 34.40 23.63 -5.34
CA ILE A 146 33.35 24.54 -5.77
C ILE A 146 33.93 25.88 -6.18
N THR A 147 33.30 26.53 -7.17
CA THR A 147 33.59 27.89 -7.61
C THR A 147 32.48 28.80 -7.10
N LEU A 148 32.86 29.78 -6.29
CA LEU A 148 31.94 30.75 -5.71
C LEU A 148 31.47 31.80 -6.74
N PRO A 149 30.44 32.61 -6.45
CA PRO A 149 29.96 33.64 -7.34
C PRO A 149 30.98 34.68 -7.74
N ASP A 150 31.96 34.96 -6.86
CA ASP A 150 33.08 35.89 -7.09
C ASP A 150 34.24 35.28 -7.93
N GLY A 151 34.14 34.00 -8.31
CA GLY A 151 35.17 33.28 -9.04
C GLY A 151 36.19 32.56 -8.19
N SER A 152 36.24 32.78 -6.90
CA SER A 152 37.14 32.08 -5.99
C SER A 152 36.78 30.60 -5.87
N ARG A 153 37.79 29.76 -5.53
CA ARG A 153 37.58 28.30 -5.36
C ARG A 153 37.66 27.89 -3.91
N ARG A 154 36.86 26.90 -3.58
CA ARG A 154 36.88 26.27 -2.24
C ARG A 154 36.88 24.75 -2.40
N THR A 155 37.71 24.07 -1.63
CA THR A 155 37.82 22.62 -1.60
C THR A 155 37.55 22.08 -0.21
N GLY A 156 37.20 20.79 -0.12
CA GLY A 156 36.95 20.11 1.16
C GLY A 156 36.44 18.68 0.96
N VAL A 157 35.92 18.12 2.04
CA VAL A 157 35.35 16.77 2.06
C VAL A 157 33.95 16.85 2.66
N ILE A 158 32.98 16.20 2.04
CA ILE A 158 31.64 16.03 2.60
C ILE A 158 31.72 15.03 3.77
N PRO A 159 31.24 15.34 4.96
CA PRO A 159 31.33 14.44 6.11
C PRO A 159 30.54 13.13 5.89
N GLU A 160 31.10 12.02 6.36
CA GLU A 160 30.40 10.72 6.38
C GLU A 160 29.24 10.74 7.39
N ALA A 161 29.52 11.22 8.60
CA ALA A 161 28.52 11.26 9.67
C ALA A 161 27.54 12.43 9.51
N GLU A 162 26.30 12.21 9.96
CA GLU A 162 25.28 13.25 10.06
C GLU A 162 25.73 14.38 10.98
N ARG A 163 25.50 15.61 10.54
CA ARG A 163 25.76 16.78 11.40
C ARG A 163 24.69 16.92 12.46
N LYS A 164 25.07 16.85 13.73
CA LYS A 164 24.13 17.02 14.87
C LYS A 164 23.76 18.49 15.14
N ASN A 165 24.08 19.40 14.24
CA ASN A 165 23.88 20.85 14.43
C ASN A 165 22.52 21.35 13.94
N LYS A 166 21.99 22.41 14.58
CA LYS A 166 20.73 23.05 14.18
C LYS A 166 20.76 23.69 12.78
N SER A 167 21.94 23.99 12.23
CA SER A 167 22.10 24.52 10.89
C SER A 167 22.31 23.40 9.87
N THR A 168 21.50 23.39 8.83
CA THR A 168 21.63 22.45 7.70
C THR A 168 22.64 22.91 6.64
N ALA A 169 23.04 24.18 6.63
CA ALA A 169 23.95 24.74 5.65
C ALA A 169 25.29 23.96 5.61
N LEU A 170 25.61 23.35 4.49
CA LEU A 170 26.84 22.59 4.28
C LEU A 170 27.84 23.34 3.40
N LEU A 171 27.40 23.81 2.25
CA LEU A 171 28.20 24.60 1.31
C LEU A 171 27.53 25.95 1.05
N PRO A 172 28.36 27.03 0.92
CA PRO A 172 27.86 28.36 0.55
C PRO A 172 27.31 28.36 -0.88
N GLU A 173 26.90 29.51 -1.35
CA GLU A 173 26.51 29.68 -2.76
C GLU A 173 27.70 29.42 -3.68
N PHE A 174 27.45 28.66 -4.77
CA PHE A 174 28.45 28.35 -5.79
C PHE A 174 27.82 28.34 -7.20
N LYS A 175 28.63 28.61 -8.22
CA LYS A 175 28.30 28.56 -9.64
C LYS A 175 28.63 27.21 -10.27
N SER A 176 29.66 26.55 -9.78
CA SER A 176 29.99 25.19 -10.20
C SER A 176 30.54 24.39 -9.03
N GLY A 177 30.30 23.09 -9.01
CA GLY A 177 30.82 22.19 -8.01
C GLY A 177 31.08 20.80 -8.58
N THR A 178 32.26 20.26 -8.29
CA THR A 178 32.64 18.89 -8.64
C THR A 178 32.84 18.10 -7.36
N PHE A 179 32.16 16.96 -7.26
CA PHE A 179 32.12 16.06 -6.09
C PHE A 179 32.64 14.69 -6.52
N ARG A 180 33.81 14.29 -6.01
CA ARG A 180 34.46 13.01 -6.32
C ARG A 180 34.32 12.08 -5.15
N GLY A 181 33.47 11.08 -5.27
CA GLY A 181 33.17 10.05 -4.30
C GLY A 181 33.39 8.65 -4.83
N ASN A 182 33.20 7.63 -3.98
CA ASN A 182 33.35 6.23 -4.34
C ASN A 182 32.42 5.76 -5.47
N ALA A 183 31.29 6.43 -5.64
CA ALA A 183 30.30 6.11 -6.66
C ALA A 183 30.57 6.77 -8.01
N GLY A 184 31.52 7.71 -8.07
CA GLY A 184 31.83 8.45 -9.28
C GLY A 184 32.01 9.94 -9.03
N THR A 185 32.06 10.71 -10.10
CA THR A 185 32.19 12.17 -10.07
C THR A 185 30.89 12.83 -10.49
N LEU A 186 30.29 13.60 -9.58
CA LEU A 186 29.13 14.46 -9.86
C LEU A 186 29.60 15.89 -10.09
N THR A 187 29.21 16.49 -11.19
CA THR A 187 29.47 17.91 -11.48
C THR A 187 28.14 18.64 -11.65
N ILE A 188 28.00 19.78 -10.96
CA ILE A 188 26.85 20.67 -11.04
C ILE A 188 27.35 22.03 -11.50
N GLU A 189 26.80 22.56 -12.59
CA GLU A 189 27.16 23.84 -13.18
C GLU A 189 25.92 24.69 -13.39
N VAL A 190 25.92 25.90 -12.85
CA VAL A 190 24.92 26.92 -13.16
C VAL A 190 25.31 27.65 -14.42
N LEU A 191 24.69 27.31 -15.53
CA LEU A 191 24.95 27.90 -16.86
C LEU A 191 24.33 29.30 -16.97
N SER A 192 23.19 29.53 -16.30
CA SER A 192 22.60 30.87 -16.18
C SER A 192 21.64 30.92 -14.98
N GLY A 193 21.39 32.12 -14.46
CA GLY A 193 20.53 32.34 -13.31
C GLY A 193 21.29 32.43 -11.98
N PRO A 194 20.56 32.35 -10.83
CA PRO A 194 21.14 32.47 -9.51
C PRO A 194 22.08 31.29 -9.20
N PRO A 195 23.09 31.50 -8.33
CA PRO A 195 23.92 30.43 -7.82
C PRO A 195 23.10 29.41 -7.01
N VAL A 196 23.70 28.27 -6.73
CA VAL A 196 23.11 27.24 -5.87
C VAL A 196 23.91 27.07 -4.59
N LYS A 197 23.26 26.60 -3.52
CA LYS A 197 23.87 26.27 -2.23
C LYS A 197 23.52 24.83 -1.85
N MET A 198 24.23 24.24 -0.90
CA MET A 198 23.98 22.86 -0.46
C MET A 198 23.74 22.78 1.04
N ASP A 199 22.69 22.04 1.40
CA ASP A 199 22.35 21.68 2.76
C ASP A 199 22.56 20.18 3.01
N ASP A 200 23.03 19.85 4.22
CA ASP A 200 23.01 18.49 4.75
C ASP A 200 21.74 18.32 5.59
N ARG A 201 20.78 17.58 5.06
CA ARG A 201 19.50 17.30 5.73
C ARG A 201 19.36 15.85 6.20
N ARG A 202 20.47 15.13 6.35
CA ARG A 202 20.44 13.72 6.79
C ARG A 202 19.88 13.58 8.21
N SER A 203 20.08 14.55 9.09
CA SER A 203 19.53 14.57 10.47
C SER A 203 18.07 15.01 10.56
N ILE A 204 17.44 15.50 9.50
CA ILE A 204 16.06 15.98 9.54
C ILE A 204 15.10 14.80 9.36
N GLN A 205 14.11 14.69 10.29
CA GLN A 205 13.15 13.57 10.30
C GLN A 205 11.84 13.85 9.54
N TYR A 206 11.40 15.10 9.46
CA TYR A 206 10.06 15.48 9.00
C TYR A 206 10.12 16.53 7.87
N SER A 207 10.59 16.12 6.71
CA SER A 207 10.54 16.92 5.49
C SER A 207 10.56 16.00 4.28
N ILE A 208 9.96 16.42 3.18
CA ILE A 208 10.09 15.73 1.87
C ILE A 208 11.55 15.61 1.42
N TYR A 209 12.43 16.44 1.96
CA TYR A 209 13.88 16.44 1.71
C TYR A 209 14.66 15.89 2.92
N ALA A 210 13.99 15.16 3.81
CA ALA A 210 14.63 14.54 4.95
C ALA A 210 15.64 13.47 4.52
N LYS A 211 16.66 13.27 5.37
CA LYS A 211 17.70 12.23 5.19
C LYS A 211 18.42 12.28 3.84
N SER A 212 18.69 13.48 3.32
CA SER A 212 19.33 13.70 2.02
C SER A 212 20.29 14.88 2.02
N PHE A 213 21.07 15.02 0.95
CA PHE A 213 21.70 16.28 0.61
C PHE A 213 20.78 17.06 -0.32
N LEU A 214 20.58 18.32 -0.05
CA LEU A 214 19.74 19.20 -0.83
C LEU A 214 20.56 20.32 -1.44
N VAL A 215 20.55 20.42 -2.77
CA VAL A 215 21.09 21.56 -3.53
C VAL A 215 19.91 22.38 -4.03
N TRP A 216 19.91 23.66 -3.74
CA TRP A 216 18.86 24.57 -4.16
C TRP A 216 19.40 25.92 -4.60
N SER A 217 18.63 26.61 -5.44
CA SER A 217 18.99 27.93 -5.94
C SER A 217 18.98 28.96 -4.80
N ALA A 218 19.86 29.93 -4.89
CA ALA A 218 19.80 31.10 -4.03
C ALA A 218 18.47 31.85 -4.22
N SER A 219 17.96 32.38 -3.13
CA SER A 219 16.74 33.18 -3.14
C SER A 219 16.95 34.49 -3.88
N VAL A 220 16.09 34.81 -4.82
CA VAL A 220 16.13 36.07 -5.57
C VAL A 220 14.80 36.81 -5.52
N PRO A 221 14.77 38.14 -5.61
CA PRO A 221 13.52 38.88 -5.72
C PRO A 221 12.71 38.45 -6.93
N MET A 222 11.39 38.41 -6.78
CA MET A 222 10.49 38.13 -7.90
C MET A 222 10.62 39.18 -9.00
N PRO A 223 10.61 38.78 -10.28
CA PRO A 223 10.57 39.69 -11.38
C PRO A 223 9.20 40.39 -11.44
N LYS A 224 9.14 41.55 -12.13
CA LYS A 224 7.88 42.25 -12.41
C LYS A 224 6.92 41.38 -13.26
N PRO A 225 5.60 41.57 -13.19
CA PRO A 225 4.65 40.87 -14.03
C PRO A 225 5.02 40.92 -15.52
N GLY A 226 4.86 39.78 -16.20
CA GLY A 226 5.26 39.60 -17.60
C GLY A 226 6.75 39.34 -17.81
N LYS A 227 7.61 39.44 -16.80
CA LYS A 227 9.02 39.09 -16.88
C LYS A 227 9.26 37.67 -16.42
N THR A 228 10.17 36.98 -17.11
CA THR A 228 10.56 35.60 -16.84
C THR A 228 11.93 35.59 -16.18
N LEU A 229 12.03 34.88 -15.07
CA LEU A 229 13.29 34.51 -14.45
C LEU A 229 13.65 33.11 -14.92
N ARG A 230 14.86 32.92 -15.41
CA ARG A 230 15.33 31.65 -15.96
C ARG A 230 16.58 31.19 -15.24
N GLN A 231 16.59 29.90 -14.89
CA GLN A 231 17.78 29.23 -14.38
C GLN A 231 18.07 28.00 -15.25
N VAL A 232 19.34 27.80 -15.58
CA VAL A 232 19.82 26.65 -16.36
C VAL A 232 20.95 26.01 -15.58
N ILE A 233 20.78 24.72 -15.26
CA ILE A 233 21.75 23.93 -14.51
C ILE A 233 22.10 22.70 -15.34
N ARG A 234 23.41 22.45 -15.47
CA ARG A 234 23.92 21.19 -16.01
C ARG A 234 24.32 20.28 -14.86
N VAL A 235 23.90 19.03 -14.93
CA VAL A 235 24.31 17.97 -14.01
C VAL A 235 25.01 16.91 -14.83
N THR A 236 26.27 16.64 -14.54
CA THR A 236 27.06 15.58 -15.18
C THR A 236 27.43 14.55 -14.15
N PHE A 237 27.35 13.29 -14.51
CA PHE A 237 27.81 12.20 -13.67
C PHE A 237 28.70 11.23 -14.47
N ASP A 238 29.93 11.12 -14.03
CA ASP A 238 30.91 10.19 -14.58
C ASP A 238 31.14 9.06 -13.57
N ALA A 239 30.84 7.82 -13.97
CA ALA A 239 31.13 6.65 -13.16
C ALA A 239 32.65 6.47 -13.02
N PRO A 240 33.16 5.94 -11.89
CA PRO A 240 34.55 5.58 -11.79
C PRO A 240 34.88 4.55 -12.88
N GLU A 241 36.05 4.70 -13.54
CA GLU A 241 36.53 3.61 -14.37
C GLU A 241 36.59 2.32 -13.56
N PRO A 242 36.03 1.20 -14.05
CA PRO A 242 36.15 -0.05 -13.36
C PRO A 242 37.66 -0.36 -13.25
N ALA A 243 38.16 -0.42 -12.02
CA ALA A 243 39.49 -1.00 -11.79
C ALA A 243 39.51 -2.32 -12.54
N ALA A 244 40.47 -2.49 -13.44
CA ALA A 244 40.62 -3.69 -14.24
C ALA A 244 40.80 -4.88 -13.26
N SER A 245 39.70 -5.48 -12.83
CA SER A 245 39.73 -6.73 -12.12
C SER A 245 40.05 -7.78 -13.16
N ALA A 246 41.19 -8.39 -13.01
CA ALA A 246 41.50 -9.63 -13.71
C ALA A 246 40.26 -10.55 -13.47
N ALA A 247 39.54 -10.79 -14.52
CA ALA A 247 38.38 -11.69 -14.52
C ALA A 247 38.92 -13.10 -14.35
N THR A 248 39.22 -13.47 -13.13
CA THR A 248 39.32 -14.88 -12.75
C THR A 248 37.89 -15.41 -12.89
N SER A 249 37.68 -16.23 -13.92
CA SER A 249 36.43 -16.94 -14.16
C SER A 249 36.15 -17.82 -12.95
N VAL A 250 35.35 -17.29 -12.03
CA VAL A 250 34.93 -18.02 -10.84
C VAL A 250 33.93 -19.08 -11.27
N VAL A 251 34.36 -20.35 -11.30
CA VAL A 251 33.43 -21.47 -11.52
C VAL A 251 32.48 -21.54 -10.32
N ILE A 252 31.23 -21.12 -10.50
CA ILE A 252 30.20 -21.15 -9.48
C ILE A 252 29.55 -22.53 -9.50
N PRO A 253 29.47 -23.26 -8.37
CA PRO A 253 28.90 -24.61 -8.34
C PRO A 253 27.39 -24.57 -8.63
N LYS A 254 26.89 -25.66 -9.23
CA LYS A 254 25.45 -25.94 -9.33
C LYS A 254 24.97 -26.53 -8.00
N SER A 255 23.75 -26.24 -7.60
CA SER A 255 23.09 -26.98 -6.54
C SER A 255 22.89 -28.44 -6.94
N ARG A 256 22.94 -29.35 -5.98
CA ARG A 256 22.77 -30.78 -6.25
C ARG A 256 21.30 -31.14 -6.47
N ALA A 257 21.00 -31.96 -7.46
CA ALA A 257 19.69 -32.55 -7.67
C ALA A 257 19.44 -33.67 -6.64
N GLY A 258 18.18 -33.97 -6.37
CA GLY A 258 17.78 -35.17 -5.61
C GLY A 258 16.57 -34.93 -4.71
N SER A 259 16.02 -36.04 -4.23
CA SER A 259 14.95 -35.97 -3.22
C SER A 259 15.44 -35.28 -1.96
N LEU A 260 14.58 -34.47 -1.38
CA LEU A 260 14.81 -33.79 -0.12
C LEU A 260 14.28 -34.61 1.08
N GLY A 261 13.62 -35.75 0.79
CA GLY A 261 13.13 -36.70 1.80
C GLY A 261 12.06 -36.13 2.75
N MET A 262 11.52 -34.97 2.42
CA MET A 262 10.59 -34.26 3.28
C MET A 262 9.29 -33.95 2.52
N ARG A 263 8.17 -34.14 3.20
CA ARG A 263 6.88 -33.55 2.79
C ARG A 263 6.68 -32.26 3.58
N PRO A 264 6.17 -31.19 2.96
CA PRO A 264 5.79 -30.00 3.71
C PRO A 264 4.83 -30.40 4.83
N ARG A 265 5.00 -29.78 6.00
CA ARG A 265 4.02 -29.98 7.07
C ARG A 265 2.75 -29.22 6.71
N PRO A 266 1.56 -29.81 6.91
CA PRO A 266 0.31 -29.07 6.82
C PRO A 266 0.41 -27.80 7.69
N LEU A 267 -0.09 -26.69 7.17
CA LEU A 267 -0.19 -25.48 7.99
C LEU A 267 -1.11 -25.77 9.18
N PRO A 268 -0.80 -25.28 10.40
CA PRO A 268 -1.68 -25.46 11.55
C PRO A 268 -3.10 -24.97 11.19
N ALA A 269 -4.10 -25.71 11.64
CA ALA A 269 -5.49 -25.31 11.47
C ALA A 269 -5.75 -23.91 12.03
N LEU A 270 -6.77 -23.22 11.53
CA LEU A 270 -7.22 -21.91 12.02
C LEU A 270 -7.85 -21.96 13.44
N PHE A 271 -7.27 -22.77 14.31
CA PHE A 271 -7.75 -22.98 15.66
C PHE A 271 -6.99 -22.09 16.66
N PRO A 272 -7.62 -21.46 17.64
CA PRO A 272 -9.08 -21.36 17.83
C PRO A 272 -9.74 -20.48 16.74
N PRO A 273 -11.05 -20.69 16.48
CA PRO A 273 -11.78 -19.92 15.46
C PRO A 273 -11.72 -18.42 15.77
N LEU A 274 -11.68 -17.62 14.73
CA LEU A 274 -11.72 -16.17 14.78
C LEU A 274 -12.91 -15.65 13.95
N PRO A 275 -13.67 -14.69 14.48
CA PRO A 275 -13.69 -14.16 15.86
C PRO A 275 -14.01 -15.24 16.89
N ARG A 276 -13.41 -15.12 18.09
CA ARG A 276 -13.68 -16.05 19.17
C ARG A 276 -15.16 -15.93 19.59
N PRO A 277 -15.93 -17.04 19.61
CA PRO A 277 -17.29 -17.02 20.10
C PRO A 277 -17.35 -16.54 21.56
N ARG A 278 -18.45 -15.88 21.93
CA ARG A 278 -18.59 -15.28 23.26
C ARG A 278 -18.76 -16.32 24.36
N ASN A 279 -19.53 -17.35 24.10
CA ASN A 279 -19.75 -18.42 25.08
C ASN A 279 -19.35 -19.75 24.45
N ILE A 280 -18.36 -20.41 25.03
CA ILE A 280 -17.81 -21.68 24.60
C ILE A 280 -17.67 -22.61 25.77
N ARG A 281 -18.12 -23.86 25.63
CA ARG A 281 -17.87 -24.96 26.56
C ARG A 281 -17.32 -26.16 25.78
N PHE A 282 -16.12 -26.61 26.09
CA PHE A 282 -15.54 -27.82 25.53
C PHE A 282 -16.19 -29.05 26.18
N THR A 283 -16.56 -30.05 25.37
CA THR A 283 -17.23 -31.28 25.81
C THR A 283 -16.34 -32.51 25.81
N GLY A 284 -15.16 -32.43 25.15
CA GLY A 284 -14.23 -33.55 25.02
C GLY A 284 -14.69 -34.64 24.06
N LYS A 285 -15.81 -34.47 23.37
CA LYS A 285 -16.34 -35.37 22.36
C LYS A 285 -16.06 -34.83 20.98
N CYS A 286 -15.58 -35.63 20.05
CA CYS A 286 -15.29 -35.21 18.69
C CYS A 286 -16.23 -35.92 17.71
N TYR A 287 -16.65 -35.23 16.66
CA TYR A 287 -17.35 -35.82 15.52
C TYR A 287 -16.36 -36.04 14.39
N LYS A 288 -16.08 -37.30 14.09
CA LYS A 288 -15.23 -37.71 12.98
C LYS A 288 -16.11 -37.92 11.73
N VAL A 289 -15.82 -37.16 10.67
CA VAL A 289 -16.54 -37.26 9.41
C VAL A 289 -16.21 -38.57 8.70
N SER A 290 -17.23 -39.24 8.21
CA SER A 290 -17.15 -40.48 7.47
C SER A 290 -17.75 -40.34 6.07
N LYS A 291 -17.40 -41.27 5.16
CA LYS A 291 -18.00 -41.29 3.81
C LYS A 291 -19.50 -41.52 3.90
N GLY A 292 -20.29 -40.69 3.24
CA GLY A 292 -21.75 -40.68 3.29
C GLY A 292 -22.38 -39.78 4.34
N ASP A 293 -21.56 -39.14 5.20
CA ASP A 293 -22.06 -38.09 6.10
C ASP A 293 -22.45 -36.84 5.29
N ALA A 294 -23.47 -36.09 5.76
CA ALA A 294 -24.07 -35.01 4.99
C ALA A 294 -23.99 -33.65 5.71
N LEU A 295 -23.94 -32.57 4.93
CA LEU A 295 -24.30 -31.22 5.38
C LEU A 295 -25.74 -30.94 4.92
N MET A 296 -26.63 -30.68 5.87
CA MET A 296 -28.00 -30.36 5.58
C MET A 296 -28.37 -29.01 6.18
N ILE A 297 -29.06 -28.18 5.40
CA ILE A 297 -29.54 -26.88 5.86
C ILE A 297 -31.02 -26.72 5.54
N SER A 298 -31.83 -26.63 6.53
CA SER A 298 -33.27 -26.37 6.38
C SER A 298 -33.54 -24.87 6.23
N ASN A 299 -34.52 -24.54 5.42
CA ASN A 299 -34.98 -23.16 5.14
C ASN A 299 -33.88 -22.24 4.59
N ALA A 300 -32.92 -22.78 3.81
CA ALA A 300 -31.81 -22.02 3.24
C ALA A 300 -32.20 -21.34 1.93
N SER A 301 -31.73 -20.09 1.74
CA SER A 301 -31.75 -19.45 0.43
C SER A 301 -30.72 -20.07 -0.51
N GLU A 302 -30.86 -19.85 -1.82
CA GLU A 302 -29.85 -20.26 -2.81
C GLU A 302 -28.48 -19.66 -2.52
N ARG A 303 -28.40 -18.47 -1.97
CA ARG A 303 -27.14 -17.84 -1.54
C ARG A 303 -26.45 -18.65 -0.45
N LEU A 304 -27.17 -19.01 0.62
CA LEU A 304 -26.64 -19.82 1.70
C LEU A 304 -26.23 -21.21 1.21
N LEU A 305 -27.00 -21.83 0.31
CA LEU A 305 -26.67 -23.12 -0.29
C LEU A 305 -25.40 -23.08 -1.14
N ARG A 306 -25.13 -21.99 -1.86
CA ARG A 306 -23.84 -21.82 -2.56
C ARG A 306 -22.65 -21.81 -1.61
N HIS A 307 -22.76 -21.15 -0.46
CA HIS A 307 -21.73 -21.21 0.58
C HIS A 307 -21.63 -22.58 1.21
N ALA A 308 -22.76 -23.20 1.54
CA ALA A 308 -22.82 -24.55 2.10
C ALA A 308 -22.11 -25.58 1.22
N ARG A 309 -22.29 -25.54 -0.09
CA ARG A 309 -21.60 -26.42 -1.04
C ARG A 309 -20.08 -26.33 -0.89
N LYS A 310 -19.52 -25.12 -0.79
CA LYS A 310 -18.07 -24.93 -0.56
C LYS A 310 -17.60 -25.51 0.79
N PHE A 311 -18.43 -25.46 1.82
CA PHE A 311 -18.13 -26.06 3.11
C PHE A 311 -18.25 -27.58 3.09
N ALA A 312 -19.30 -28.12 2.49
CA ALA A 312 -19.49 -29.55 2.34
C ALA A 312 -18.31 -30.20 1.60
N GLU A 313 -17.92 -29.63 0.48
CA GLU A 313 -16.74 -30.05 -0.31
C GLU A 313 -15.47 -30.05 0.53
N LYS A 314 -15.24 -28.99 1.30
CA LYS A 314 -14.05 -28.85 2.19
C LYS A 314 -14.06 -29.89 3.32
N TRP A 315 -15.22 -30.22 3.88
CA TRP A 315 -15.35 -31.13 5.01
C TRP A 315 -15.54 -32.58 4.59
N GLY A 316 -15.60 -32.87 3.29
CA GLY A 316 -15.84 -34.21 2.79
C GLY A 316 -17.28 -34.71 3.05
N LEU A 317 -18.25 -33.78 3.12
CA LEU A 317 -19.66 -34.03 3.33
C LEU A 317 -20.44 -33.99 2.02
N GLU A 318 -21.53 -34.72 1.91
CA GLU A 318 -22.50 -34.57 0.82
C GLU A 318 -23.50 -33.45 1.18
N LEU A 319 -23.79 -32.54 0.21
CA LEU A 319 -24.84 -31.55 0.45
C LEU A 319 -26.22 -32.17 0.20
N ALA A 320 -26.96 -32.46 1.26
CA ALA A 320 -28.28 -33.03 1.19
C ALA A 320 -29.38 -31.95 1.10
N LYS A 321 -30.44 -32.22 0.36
CA LYS A 321 -31.61 -31.34 0.25
C LYS A 321 -32.61 -31.60 1.37
N ASP A 322 -33.41 -30.57 1.70
CA ASP A 322 -34.53 -30.69 2.62
C ASP A 322 -35.49 -31.79 2.15
N GLY A 323 -35.82 -32.74 3.03
CA GLY A 323 -36.69 -33.88 2.74
C GLY A 323 -35.99 -35.18 2.34
N GLU A 324 -34.66 -35.21 2.13
CA GLU A 324 -33.92 -36.45 1.80
C GLU A 324 -33.43 -37.22 3.05
N ILE A 325 -34.03 -37.00 4.23
CA ILE A 325 -33.54 -37.54 5.52
C ILE A 325 -33.97 -39.04 5.69
N GLY A 326 -32.99 -39.94 5.72
CA GLY A 326 -33.16 -41.26 6.37
C GLY A 326 -32.90 -41.18 7.87
N CYS A 327 -33.54 -41.99 8.67
CA CYS A 327 -33.52 -42.00 10.15
C CYS A 327 -32.08 -42.22 10.75
N GLU A 328 -31.06 -42.53 9.95
CA GLU A 328 -29.69 -42.86 10.36
C GLU A 328 -28.62 -41.93 9.79
N MET A 329 -29.01 -40.77 9.19
CA MET A 329 -28.00 -39.85 8.60
C MET A 329 -27.21 -39.18 9.70
N ARG A 330 -25.87 -39.23 9.55
CA ARG A 330 -24.90 -38.49 10.35
C ARG A 330 -24.42 -37.28 9.57
N GLY A 331 -24.02 -36.25 10.26
CA GLY A 331 -23.50 -35.08 9.58
C GLY A 331 -23.55 -33.77 10.34
N VAL A 332 -23.61 -32.70 9.58
CA VAL A 332 -23.80 -31.32 10.07
C VAL A 332 -25.19 -30.86 9.70
N PHE A 333 -26.00 -30.59 10.71
CA PHE A 333 -27.42 -30.18 10.59
C PHE A 333 -27.57 -28.72 10.96
N VAL A 334 -28.02 -27.88 10.03
CA VAL A 334 -28.23 -26.44 10.25
C VAL A 334 -29.69 -26.09 10.09
N THR A 335 -30.29 -25.59 11.15
CA THR A 335 -31.66 -25.06 11.14
C THR A 335 -31.62 -23.54 11.07
N VAL A 336 -32.25 -22.95 10.07
CA VAL A 336 -32.37 -21.51 9.86
C VAL A 336 -33.77 -21.06 10.29
N GLY A 337 -33.80 -20.11 11.22
CA GLY A 337 -35.02 -19.49 11.69
C GLY A 337 -35.53 -18.38 10.76
N ASP A 338 -36.60 -17.73 11.18
CA ASP A 338 -37.39 -16.76 10.42
C ASP A 338 -36.97 -15.30 10.56
N ARG A 339 -35.82 -15.03 11.23
CA ARG A 339 -35.24 -13.68 11.44
C ARG A 339 -34.00 -13.45 10.58
N PRO A 340 -34.12 -13.12 9.31
CA PRO A 340 -33.02 -13.18 8.35
C PRO A 340 -31.80 -12.35 8.76
N ASP A 341 -31.97 -11.24 9.43
CA ASP A 341 -30.89 -10.35 9.89
C ASP A 341 -30.36 -10.67 11.29
N ASP A 342 -30.97 -11.62 12.04
CA ASP A 342 -30.45 -12.03 13.35
C ASP A 342 -29.21 -12.89 13.16
N GLU A 343 -28.11 -12.43 13.71
CA GLU A 343 -26.77 -13.03 13.54
C GLU A 343 -26.44 -14.07 14.62
N SER A 344 -27.35 -14.30 15.58
CA SER A 344 -27.15 -15.23 16.69
C SER A 344 -27.33 -16.69 16.27
N TYR A 345 -26.55 -17.57 16.88
CA TYR A 345 -26.60 -19.01 16.63
C TYR A 345 -26.09 -19.82 17.82
N THR A 346 -26.44 -21.11 17.84
CA THR A 346 -25.87 -22.12 18.73
C THR A 346 -25.23 -23.21 17.89
N ILE A 347 -24.11 -23.80 18.38
CA ILE A 347 -23.48 -24.98 17.81
C ILE A 347 -23.28 -26.00 18.91
N ARG A 348 -23.60 -27.26 18.62
CA ARG A 348 -23.28 -28.41 19.47
C ARG A 348 -22.58 -29.46 18.62
N VAL A 349 -21.39 -29.88 19.05
CA VAL A 349 -20.62 -30.98 18.47
C VAL A 349 -20.57 -32.11 19.50
N ASP A 350 -21.00 -33.28 19.10
CA ASP A 350 -20.87 -34.53 19.88
C ASP A 350 -20.46 -35.69 18.96
N ALA A 351 -20.39 -36.91 19.47
CA ALA A 351 -19.91 -38.05 18.70
C ALA A 351 -20.80 -38.42 17.50
N ASP A 352 -22.06 -38.01 17.51
CA ASP A 352 -23.06 -38.41 16.49
C ASP A 352 -23.19 -37.37 15.38
N GLY A 353 -22.66 -36.15 15.58
CA GLY A 353 -22.72 -35.10 14.56
C GLY A 353 -22.56 -33.68 15.10
N VAL A 354 -22.90 -32.73 14.24
CA VAL A 354 -22.91 -31.30 14.55
C VAL A 354 -24.33 -30.74 14.36
N THR A 355 -24.84 -30.09 15.37
CA THR A 355 -26.15 -29.39 15.29
C THR A 355 -25.94 -27.92 15.40
N VAL A 356 -26.49 -27.16 14.45
CA VAL A 356 -26.51 -25.69 14.41
C VAL A 356 -27.93 -25.19 14.41
N ASN A 357 -28.27 -24.30 15.34
CA ASN A 357 -29.54 -23.58 15.30
C ASN A 357 -29.25 -22.09 15.20
N ALA A 358 -29.58 -21.50 14.08
CA ALA A 358 -29.41 -20.07 13.80
C ALA A 358 -30.78 -19.39 13.80
N LYS A 359 -30.89 -18.18 14.36
CA LYS A 359 -32.15 -17.44 14.36
C LYS A 359 -32.52 -16.85 13.01
N GLY A 360 -31.52 -16.70 12.15
CA GLY A 360 -31.69 -16.23 10.80
C GLY A 360 -30.57 -16.66 9.86
N GLU A 361 -30.69 -16.32 8.60
CA GLU A 361 -29.75 -16.74 7.55
C GLU A 361 -28.33 -16.22 7.78
N ARG A 362 -28.18 -14.95 8.25
CA ARG A 362 -26.86 -14.39 8.61
C ARG A 362 -26.21 -15.18 9.74
N GLY A 363 -27.00 -15.58 10.76
CA GLY A 363 -26.53 -16.42 11.86
C GLY A 363 -26.04 -17.78 11.36
N ALA A 364 -26.75 -18.42 10.43
CA ALA A 364 -26.35 -19.69 9.82
C ALA A 364 -25.02 -19.55 9.04
N PHE A 365 -24.90 -18.50 8.23
CA PHE A 365 -23.64 -18.21 7.52
C PHE A 365 -22.47 -18.05 8.50
N TYR A 366 -22.64 -17.31 9.61
CA TYR A 366 -21.59 -17.12 10.61
C TYR A 366 -21.29 -18.36 11.46
N ALA A 367 -22.28 -19.20 11.67
CA ALA A 367 -22.07 -20.51 12.29
C ALA A 367 -21.17 -21.39 11.43
N LEU A 368 -21.42 -21.45 10.11
CA LEU A 368 -20.54 -22.17 9.17
C LEU A 368 -19.12 -21.61 9.16
N GLN A 369 -18.93 -20.28 9.23
CA GLN A 369 -17.61 -19.67 9.37
C GLN A 369 -16.93 -20.08 10.68
N THR A 370 -17.66 -20.20 11.76
CA THR A 370 -17.15 -20.68 13.05
C THR A 370 -16.72 -22.14 12.94
N LEU A 371 -17.57 -23.01 12.39
CA LEU A 371 -17.25 -24.43 12.17
C LEU A 371 -16.02 -24.62 11.30
N ARG A 372 -15.79 -23.74 10.31
CA ARG A 372 -14.55 -23.76 9.52
C ARG A 372 -13.28 -23.68 10.38
N GLY A 373 -13.30 -22.87 11.44
CA GLY A 373 -12.21 -22.78 12.41
C GLY A 373 -12.19 -23.91 13.43
N TRP A 374 -13.25 -24.74 13.50
CA TRP A 374 -13.36 -25.91 14.37
C TRP A 374 -13.03 -27.23 13.68
N TRP A 375 -12.97 -27.21 12.34
CA TRP A 375 -12.60 -28.34 11.50
C TRP A 375 -11.10 -28.59 11.52
N GLN A 376 -10.67 -29.79 11.85
CA GLN A 376 -9.28 -30.20 11.86
C GLN A 376 -9.15 -31.69 11.54
N ASP A 377 -8.29 -32.01 10.55
CA ASP A 377 -7.87 -33.39 10.23
C ASP A 377 -9.00 -34.43 10.09
N GLY A 378 -10.12 -34.01 9.50
CA GLY A 378 -11.28 -34.89 9.27
C GLY A 378 -12.27 -34.94 10.41
N GLU A 379 -12.13 -34.10 11.44
CA GLU A 379 -13.05 -34.08 12.57
C GLU A 379 -13.40 -32.66 13.05
N PHE A 380 -14.53 -32.57 13.77
CA PHE A 380 -14.93 -31.39 14.53
C PHE A 380 -14.71 -31.67 16.03
N ASN A 381 -13.97 -30.79 16.70
CA ASN A 381 -13.76 -30.90 18.13
C ASN A 381 -15.05 -30.67 18.93
N GLY A 382 -15.26 -31.45 19.98
CA GLY A 382 -16.45 -31.41 20.81
C GLY A 382 -16.63 -30.09 21.55
N VAL A 383 -17.72 -29.38 21.25
CA VAL A 383 -17.98 -28.05 21.76
C VAL A 383 -19.47 -27.74 21.84
N GLU A 384 -19.84 -26.91 22.78
CA GLU A 384 -21.12 -26.18 22.81
C GLU A 384 -20.82 -24.68 22.73
N ILE A 385 -21.43 -24.02 21.77
CA ILE A 385 -21.31 -22.59 21.50
C ILE A 385 -22.68 -21.95 21.53
N ASN A 386 -22.80 -20.81 22.24
CA ASN A 386 -23.94 -19.90 22.14
C ASN A 386 -23.34 -18.51 21.83
N ASP A 387 -23.58 -18.01 20.63
CA ASP A 387 -22.83 -16.87 20.09
C ASP A 387 -23.74 -15.83 19.42
N ALA A 388 -23.33 -14.58 19.57
CA ALA A 388 -23.93 -13.42 18.92
C ALA A 388 -22.90 -12.27 18.94
N PRO A 389 -22.94 -11.33 17.99
CA PRO A 389 -22.01 -10.21 17.98
C PRO A 389 -22.24 -9.25 19.14
N ALA A 390 -21.17 -8.62 19.61
CA ALA A 390 -21.26 -7.54 20.59
C ALA A 390 -21.80 -6.24 19.98
N PHE A 391 -21.44 -6.00 18.70
CA PHE A 391 -21.93 -4.86 17.94
C PHE A 391 -22.75 -5.33 16.74
N PRO A 392 -23.97 -4.81 16.54
CA PRO A 392 -24.78 -5.14 15.37
C PRO A 392 -24.16 -4.67 14.05
N ILE A 393 -23.36 -3.57 14.08
CA ILE A 393 -22.63 -3.07 12.93
C ILE A 393 -21.14 -3.17 13.21
N ARG A 394 -20.44 -3.87 12.32
CA ARG A 394 -18.99 -4.11 12.36
C ARG A 394 -18.45 -3.72 11.01
N ALA A 395 -18.02 -2.46 10.90
CA ALA A 395 -17.70 -1.83 9.63
C ALA A 395 -16.21 -1.70 9.39
N ILE A 396 -15.81 -1.83 8.12
CA ILE A 396 -14.51 -1.43 7.60
C ILE A 396 -14.73 -0.22 6.69
N HIS A 397 -14.00 0.87 6.92
CA HIS A 397 -13.92 1.95 5.97
C HIS A 397 -12.90 1.59 4.87
N ALA A 398 -13.22 1.84 3.62
CA ALA A 398 -12.38 1.51 2.47
C ALA A 398 -12.54 2.56 1.36
N ASN A 399 -11.62 2.56 0.39
CA ASN A 399 -11.62 3.52 -0.73
C ASN A 399 -11.92 2.81 -2.05
N ALA A 400 -12.74 3.44 -2.90
CA ALA A 400 -13.09 2.97 -4.22
C ALA A 400 -12.12 3.49 -5.29
N ASP A 401 -10.89 2.94 -5.35
CA ASP A 401 -9.91 3.25 -6.39
C ASP A 401 -9.90 2.21 -7.53
N SER A 402 -9.04 2.42 -8.54
CA SER A 402 -8.95 1.53 -9.72
C SER A 402 -8.65 0.07 -9.39
N ASP A 403 -8.04 -0.19 -8.24
CA ASP A 403 -7.59 -1.53 -7.85
C ASP A 403 -8.52 -2.16 -6.80
N ALA A 404 -9.55 -1.41 -6.35
CA ALA A 404 -10.43 -1.81 -5.27
C ALA A 404 -11.24 -3.08 -5.60
N LEU A 405 -11.65 -3.29 -6.84
CA LEU A 405 -12.35 -4.53 -7.20
C LEU A 405 -11.50 -5.77 -6.89
N GLU A 406 -10.22 -5.76 -7.23
CA GLU A 406 -9.34 -6.90 -6.96
C GLU A 406 -9.05 -7.02 -5.46
N HIS A 407 -8.53 -5.97 -4.83
CA HIS A 407 -8.06 -6.10 -3.46
C HIS A 407 -9.18 -6.11 -2.42
N LEU A 408 -10.24 -5.27 -2.54
CA LEU A 408 -11.37 -5.32 -1.62
C LEU A 408 -12.26 -6.53 -1.87
N GLY A 409 -12.40 -6.97 -3.13
CA GLY A 409 -13.09 -8.23 -3.46
C GLY A 409 -12.41 -9.42 -2.77
N ASN A 410 -11.09 -9.54 -2.90
CA ASN A 410 -10.33 -10.58 -2.19
C ASN A 410 -10.42 -10.47 -0.67
N LEU A 411 -10.32 -9.25 -0.11
CA LEU A 411 -10.49 -9.05 1.34
C LEU A 411 -11.90 -9.40 1.79
N THR A 412 -12.92 -9.07 1.02
CA THR A 412 -14.32 -9.38 1.31
C THR A 412 -14.54 -10.89 1.42
N GLU A 413 -14.11 -11.65 0.42
CA GLU A 413 -14.31 -13.10 0.39
C GLU A 413 -13.43 -13.87 1.38
N LYS A 414 -12.16 -13.49 1.49
CA LYS A 414 -11.16 -14.28 2.21
C LYS A 414 -10.92 -13.81 3.65
N LEU A 415 -11.26 -12.55 3.97
CA LEU A 415 -10.99 -11.97 5.28
C LEU A 415 -12.27 -11.46 5.96
N PHE A 416 -12.99 -10.53 5.33
CA PHE A 416 -14.09 -9.83 6.01
C PHE A 416 -15.27 -10.78 6.33
N ALA A 417 -15.75 -11.51 5.33
CA ALA A 417 -16.83 -12.47 5.53
C ALA A 417 -16.46 -13.58 6.51
N PRO A 418 -15.30 -14.25 6.37
CA PRO A 418 -14.84 -15.23 7.36
C PRO A 418 -14.69 -14.71 8.79
N LEU A 419 -14.31 -13.46 8.92
CA LEU A 419 -14.16 -12.79 10.23
C LEU A 419 -15.44 -12.06 10.69
N LYS A 420 -16.56 -12.29 10.00
CA LYS A 420 -17.88 -11.79 10.37
C LYS A 420 -18.02 -10.26 10.40
N ILE A 421 -17.20 -9.53 9.63
CA ILE A 421 -17.46 -8.15 9.26
C ILE A 421 -18.75 -8.14 8.43
N ASN A 422 -19.66 -7.20 8.69
CA ASN A 422 -20.95 -7.16 8.02
C ASN A 422 -21.25 -5.86 7.27
N THR A 423 -20.30 -4.91 7.27
CA THR A 423 -20.49 -3.62 6.61
C THR A 423 -19.17 -3.10 6.06
N ILE A 424 -19.22 -2.52 4.86
CA ILE A 424 -18.14 -1.69 4.30
C ILE A 424 -18.68 -0.28 4.13
N ILE A 425 -17.99 0.72 4.68
CA ILE A 425 -18.23 2.14 4.41
C ILE A 425 -17.26 2.54 3.31
N LEU A 426 -17.76 2.70 2.10
CA LEU A 426 -16.94 2.88 0.89
C LEU A 426 -16.81 4.36 0.53
N GLU A 427 -15.62 4.93 0.71
CA GLU A 427 -15.31 6.28 0.28
C GLU A 427 -15.22 6.31 -1.25
N CYS A 428 -16.15 7.00 -1.90
CA CYS A 428 -16.44 6.86 -3.31
C CYS A 428 -16.25 8.11 -4.21
N PRO A 429 -15.51 9.16 -3.83
CA PRO A 429 -15.24 10.26 -4.76
C PRO A 429 -14.36 9.82 -5.93
N PHE A 430 -13.61 8.73 -5.80
CA PHE A 430 -12.77 8.17 -6.86
C PHE A 430 -13.53 7.33 -7.90
N VAL A 431 -14.82 7.05 -7.69
CA VAL A 431 -15.64 6.41 -8.72
C VAL A 431 -15.89 7.41 -9.86
N LYS A 432 -15.84 6.93 -11.09
CA LYS A 432 -16.04 7.74 -12.29
C LYS A 432 -17.53 8.02 -12.50
N TRP A 433 -18.07 8.92 -11.69
CA TRP A 433 -19.46 9.36 -11.75
C TRP A 433 -19.73 10.24 -12.97
N ASP A 434 -20.84 10.07 -13.65
CA ASP A 434 -21.22 10.93 -14.79
C ASP A 434 -21.41 12.38 -14.34
N ALA A 435 -21.95 12.59 -13.12
CA ALA A 435 -22.08 13.92 -12.52
C ALA A 435 -20.72 14.64 -12.30
N LEU A 436 -19.61 13.90 -12.37
CA LEU A 436 -18.23 14.40 -12.26
C LEU A 436 -17.46 14.29 -13.58
N GLU A 437 -18.12 14.29 -14.73
CA GLU A 437 -17.47 14.23 -16.03
C GLU A 437 -16.42 15.35 -16.17
N GLY A 438 -15.23 14.96 -16.65
CA GLY A 438 -14.07 15.85 -16.74
C GLY A 438 -13.34 16.12 -15.41
N GLN A 439 -13.81 15.55 -14.29
CA GLN A 439 -13.21 15.65 -12.97
C GLN A 439 -12.72 14.30 -12.42
N HIS A 440 -12.81 13.24 -13.21
CA HIS A 440 -12.40 11.91 -12.77
C HIS A 440 -10.91 11.86 -12.41
N HIS A 441 -10.61 11.21 -11.30
CA HIS A 441 -9.23 10.90 -10.94
C HIS A 441 -8.70 9.82 -11.90
N VAL A 442 -7.40 9.92 -12.27
CA VAL A 442 -6.76 8.94 -13.17
C VAL A 442 -6.81 7.51 -12.63
N GLN A 443 -6.74 7.34 -11.31
CA GLN A 443 -6.87 6.06 -10.61
C GLN A 443 -8.30 5.82 -10.12
N GLY A 444 -9.29 6.35 -10.79
CA GLY A 444 -10.69 6.19 -10.41
C GLY A 444 -11.25 4.83 -10.85
N MET A 445 -12.11 4.25 -10.01
CA MET A 445 -12.86 3.03 -10.27
C MET A 445 -13.95 3.25 -11.32
N SER A 446 -14.19 2.28 -12.19
CA SER A 446 -15.36 2.31 -13.08
C SER A 446 -16.66 1.99 -12.32
N LYS A 447 -17.81 2.50 -12.78
CA LYS A 447 -19.12 2.12 -12.22
C LYS A 447 -19.43 0.63 -12.41
N GLU A 448 -18.87 0.02 -13.45
CA GLU A 448 -18.99 -1.42 -13.67
C GLU A 448 -18.23 -2.23 -12.61
N ASP A 449 -17.00 -1.83 -12.29
CA ASP A 449 -16.21 -2.48 -11.24
C ASP A 449 -16.83 -2.27 -9.87
N LEU A 450 -17.39 -1.07 -9.60
CA LEU A 450 -18.18 -0.83 -8.40
C LEU A 450 -19.34 -1.82 -8.30
N ARG A 451 -20.12 -2.01 -9.37
CA ARG A 451 -21.25 -2.96 -9.36
C ARG A 451 -20.80 -4.40 -9.05
N LYS A 452 -19.66 -4.82 -9.63
CA LYS A 452 -19.07 -6.14 -9.33
C LYS A 452 -18.65 -6.25 -7.86
N LEU A 453 -18.03 -5.21 -7.30
CA LEU A 453 -17.64 -5.17 -5.90
C LEU A 453 -18.86 -5.23 -4.96
N LEU A 454 -19.91 -4.49 -5.26
CA LEU A 454 -21.17 -4.53 -4.51
C LEU A 454 -21.80 -5.93 -4.54
N ALA A 455 -21.79 -6.60 -5.69
CA ALA A 455 -22.29 -7.97 -5.82
C ALA A 455 -21.46 -8.98 -5.01
N ILE A 456 -20.12 -8.83 -5.00
CA ILE A 456 -19.25 -9.66 -4.15
C ILE A 456 -19.57 -9.45 -2.66
N ALA A 457 -19.79 -8.21 -2.24
CA ALA A 457 -20.14 -7.92 -0.86
C ALA A 457 -21.50 -8.50 -0.47
N GLU A 458 -22.51 -8.31 -1.32
CA GLU A 458 -23.86 -8.86 -1.12
C GLU A 458 -23.85 -10.38 -1.02
N GLU A 459 -23.16 -11.07 -1.94
CA GLU A 459 -23.02 -12.53 -1.89
C GLU A 459 -22.46 -13.00 -0.55
N ASN A 460 -21.56 -12.21 0.05
CA ASN A 460 -20.90 -12.52 1.33
C ASN A 460 -21.60 -11.92 2.56
N TYR A 461 -22.87 -11.53 2.48
CA TYR A 461 -23.68 -10.96 3.56
C TYR A 461 -23.12 -9.64 4.12
N ILE A 462 -22.35 -8.87 3.32
CA ILE A 462 -21.76 -7.59 3.70
C ILE A 462 -22.52 -6.46 3.02
N ARG A 463 -23.03 -5.53 3.83
CA ARG A 463 -23.66 -4.29 3.36
C ARG A 463 -22.58 -3.31 2.94
N VAL A 464 -22.83 -2.51 1.90
CA VAL A 464 -21.93 -1.44 1.51
C VAL A 464 -22.67 -0.11 1.59
N TRP A 465 -22.12 0.82 2.36
CA TRP A 465 -22.67 2.18 2.50
C TRP A 465 -21.71 3.18 1.90
N PRO A 466 -22.20 4.14 1.11
CA PRO A 466 -21.33 5.16 0.50
C PRO A 466 -20.88 6.19 1.54
N LEU A 467 -19.62 6.63 1.37
CA LEU A 467 -19.07 7.79 2.03
C LEU A 467 -18.57 8.76 0.97
N LEU A 468 -19.00 10.01 1.06
CA LEU A 468 -18.50 11.10 0.24
C LEU A 468 -18.08 12.25 1.15
N PRO A 469 -16.78 12.62 1.18
CA PRO A 469 -16.35 13.79 1.93
C PRO A 469 -17.01 15.06 1.40
N THR A 470 -17.76 15.76 2.23
CA THR A 470 -18.46 16.99 1.89
C THR A 470 -18.09 18.11 2.84
N TYR A 471 -18.18 19.35 2.39
CA TYR A 471 -17.80 20.59 3.02
C TYR A 471 -16.28 20.72 3.26
N SER A 472 -15.64 19.76 3.90
CA SER A 472 -14.19 19.61 4.02
C SER A 472 -13.73 18.36 3.27
N HIS A 473 -12.42 18.16 3.12
CA HIS A 473 -11.84 17.06 2.34
C HIS A 473 -12.47 16.89 0.94
N SER A 474 -12.94 18.01 0.38
CA SER A 474 -13.67 18.04 -0.89
C SER A 474 -12.78 18.43 -2.08
N GLU A 475 -11.48 18.09 -2.03
CA GLU A 475 -10.54 18.32 -3.14
C GLU A 475 -11.00 17.64 -4.43
N TRP A 476 -11.69 16.53 -4.31
CA TRP A 476 -12.27 15.76 -5.42
C TRP A 476 -13.27 16.61 -6.23
N PHE A 477 -13.94 17.55 -5.60
CA PHE A 477 -14.91 18.47 -6.22
C PHE A 477 -14.24 19.39 -7.25
N PHE A 478 -12.93 19.59 -7.13
CA PHE A 478 -12.14 20.54 -7.92
C PHE A 478 -11.03 19.87 -8.74
N TRP A 479 -11.10 18.55 -8.91
CA TRP A 479 -10.11 17.85 -9.71
C TRP A 479 -10.10 18.37 -11.15
N ASN A 480 -8.93 18.29 -11.77
CA ASN A 480 -8.66 18.81 -13.12
C ASN A 480 -8.96 20.29 -13.29
N GLY A 481 -9.01 21.06 -12.18
CA GLY A 481 -9.24 22.52 -12.20
C GLY A 481 -10.64 22.95 -12.59
N LYS A 482 -11.62 22.07 -12.43
CA LYS A 482 -13.04 22.39 -12.65
C LYS A 482 -13.65 23.08 -11.45
N ASP A 483 -14.70 23.86 -11.67
CA ASP A 483 -15.56 24.47 -10.63
C ASP A 483 -14.81 25.29 -9.58
N LEU A 484 -13.68 25.91 -9.94
CA LEU A 484 -12.85 26.68 -9.02
C LEU A 484 -13.52 27.95 -8.48
N ASP A 485 -14.57 28.42 -9.13
CA ASP A 485 -15.45 29.51 -8.65
C ASP A 485 -16.27 29.10 -7.42
N MET A 486 -16.52 27.80 -7.26
CA MET A 486 -17.22 27.21 -6.10
C MET A 486 -16.34 27.03 -4.86
N LEU A 487 -15.02 27.30 -4.93
CA LEU A 487 -14.14 27.24 -3.76
C LEU A 487 -14.53 28.27 -2.70
N ASP A 488 -14.49 27.90 -1.43
CA ASP A 488 -14.56 28.88 -0.33
C ASP A 488 -13.26 29.68 -0.23
N ASP A 489 -12.11 29.03 -0.23
CA ASP A 489 -10.79 29.67 -0.34
C ASP A 489 -10.20 29.41 -1.74
N PRO A 490 -10.00 30.42 -2.58
CA PRO A 490 -9.34 30.26 -3.87
C PRO A 490 -7.92 29.66 -3.79
N LYS A 491 -7.34 29.61 -2.60
CA LYS A 491 -5.99 29.09 -2.35
C LYS A 491 -5.99 27.67 -1.76
N ASP A 492 -7.15 27.19 -1.34
CA ASP A 492 -7.26 25.90 -0.65
C ASP A 492 -8.47 25.13 -1.21
N ARG A 493 -8.20 23.99 -1.85
CA ARG A 493 -9.22 23.16 -2.49
C ARG A 493 -9.95 22.23 -1.52
N ARG A 494 -9.65 22.26 -0.25
CA ARG A 494 -10.25 21.33 0.72
C ARG A 494 -11.71 21.63 1.02
N SER A 495 -12.23 22.83 0.69
CA SER A 495 -13.58 23.22 1.06
C SER A 495 -14.29 23.99 -0.06
N TYR A 496 -15.54 23.64 -0.31
CA TYR A 496 -16.40 24.40 -1.20
C TYR A 496 -17.13 25.53 -0.47
N ASN A 497 -17.58 26.54 -1.22
CA ASN A 497 -18.46 27.60 -0.72
C ASN A 497 -19.92 27.10 -0.68
N SER A 498 -20.42 26.74 0.48
CA SER A 498 -21.78 26.21 0.67
C SER A 498 -22.90 27.19 0.29
N LEU A 499 -22.59 28.48 0.15
CA LEU A 499 -23.52 29.50 -0.35
C LEU A 499 -23.59 29.56 -1.88
N HIS A 500 -22.64 28.93 -2.59
CA HIS A 500 -22.65 28.97 -4.04
C HIS A 500 -23.76 28.05 -4.59
N PRO A 501 -24.69 28.54 -5.42
CA PRO A 501 -25.85 27.75 -5.86
C PRO A 501 -25.46 26.50 -6.67
N GLY A 502 -24.35 26.55 -7.41
CA GLY A 502 -23.83 25.45 -8.19
C GLY A 502 -23.40 24.25 -7.33
N VAL A 503 -22.98 24.46 -6.07
CA VAL A 503 -22.57 23.39 -5.16
C VAL A 503 -23.72 22.42 -4.90
N ARG A 504 -24.87 22.94 -4.46
CA ARG A 504 -26.05 22.09 -4.17
C ARG A 504 -26.59 21.40 -5.42
N SER A 505 -26.61 22.10 -6.55
CA SER A 505 -27.03 21.53 -7.83
C SER A 505 -26.14 20.35 -8.25
N LYS A 506 -24.82 20.50 -8.12
CA LYS A 506 -23.88 19.43 -8.45
C LYS A 506 -23.96 18.26 -7.47
N LEU A 507 -23.99 18.52 -6.16
CA LEU A 507 -24.13 17.50 -5.13
C LEU A 507 -25.44 16.72 -5.28
N THR A 508 -26.54 17.39 -5.62
CA THR A 508 -27.83 16.73 -5.89
C THR A 508 -27.69 15.67 -6.97
N ARG A 509 -27.14 16.02 -8.14
CA ARG A 509 -26.95 15.07 -9.25
C ARG A 509 -26.06 13.91 -8.86
N LEU A 510 -24.96 14.21 -8.16
CA LEU A 510 -24.01 13.19 -7.72
C LEU A 510 -24.63 12.24 -6.68
N PHE A 511 -25.37 12.77 -5.72
CA PHE A 511 -26.03 11.92 -4.71
C PHE A 511 -27.10 11.02 -5.31
N GLU A 512 -27.90 11.51 -6.27
CA GLU A 512 -28.86 10.66 -6.99
C GLU A 512 -28.15 9.50 -7.72
N GLU A 513 -27.06 9.80 -8.39
CA GLU A 513 -26.27 8.79 -9.09
C GLU A 513 -25.66 7.76 -8.12
N ILE A 514 -25.10 8.21 -6.99
CA ILE A 514 -24.54 7.34 -5.96
C ILE A 514 -25.65 6.46 -5.36
N LEU A 515 -26.79 7.04 -4.96
CA LEU A 515 -27.88 6.28 -4.36
C LEU A 515 -28.42 5.21 -5.32
N ALA A 516 -28.56 5.54 -6.60
CA ALA A 516 -28.98 4.58 -7.63
C ALA A 516 -27.95 3.43 -7.77
N ALA A 517 -26.65 3.76 -7.78
CA ALA A 517 -25.61 2.76 -7.93
C ALA A 517 -25.50 1.81 -6.73
N PHE A 518 -25.75 2.31 -5.51
CA PHE A 518 -25.71 1.52 -4.26
C PHE A 518 -27.05 0.86 -3.90
N GLY A 519 -28.08 1.01 -4.73
CA GLY A 519 -29.38 0.39 -4.48
C GLY A 519 -30.14 0.99 -3.30
N ASN A 520 -30.07 2.30 -3.10
CA ASN A 520 -30.69 3.05 -2.01
C ASN A 520 -30.24 2.52 -0.62
N PRO A 521 -29.00 2.74 -0.23
CA PRO A 521 -28.36 2.18 0.99
C PRO A 521 -29.06 2.69 2.27
N GLU A 522 -29.00 1.92 3.35
CA GLU A 522 -29.55 2.30 4.65
C GLU A 522 -28.94 3.59 5.20
N TYR A 523 -27.64 3.79 4.98
CA TYR A 523 -26.87 4.95 5.46
C TYR A 523 -26.06 5.60 4.36
N PHE A 524 -25.88 6.91 4.49
CA PHE A 524 -24.92 7.70 3.71
C PHE A 524 -24.03 8.51 4.65
N HIS A 525 -22.71 8.39 4.51
CA HIS A 525 -21.74 9.11 5.34
C HIS A 525 -21.23 10.34 4.60
N ILE A 526 -21.49 11.53 5.17
CA ILE A 526 -21.13 12.81 4.53
C ILE A 526 -19.76 13.35 4.96
N SER A 527 -19.03 12.65 5.82
CA SER A 527 -17.76 13.13 6.40
C SER A 527 -17.95 14.35 7.33
N HIS A 528 -17.81 15.57 6.86
CA HIS A 528 -17.99 16.82 7.62
C HIS A 528 -17.00 17.00 8.79
N ASP A 529 -15.82 16.40 8.67
CA ASP A 529 -14.74 16.51 9.64
C ASP A 529 -13.72 17.57 9.26
N GLU A 530 -12.91 17.99 10.21
CA GLU A 530 -11.69 18.79 10.01
C GLU A 530 -11.84 20.01 9.09
N LEU A 531 -12.95 20.76 9.18
CA LEU A 531 -13.07 22.06 8.51
C LEU A 531 -12.13 23.04 9.18
N LEU A 532 -10.84 22.88 8.94
CA LEU A 532 -9.73 23.62 9.56
C LEU A 532 -9.37 24.88 8.79
N GLY A 533 -8.47 25.72 9.37
CA GLY A 533 -7.99 26.94 8.73
C GLY A 533 -8.88 28.16 8.95
N ALA A 534 -8.88 29.09 8.00
CA ALA A 534 -9.54 30.41 8.12
C ALA A 534 -10.99 30.42 7.64
N HIS A 535 -11.59 29.25 7.37
CA HIS A 535 -12.95 29.15 6.84
C HIS A 535 -14.01 29.79 7.76
N PRO A 536 -15.03 30.44 7.22
CA PRO A 536 -15.21 30.82 5.81
C PRO A 536 -14.26 31.95 5.41
N VAL A 537 -13.77 31.93 4.19
CA VAL A 537 -12.82 32.93 3.67
C VAL A 537 -13.52 34.01 2.86
N ARG A 538 -14.55 33.64 2.13
CA ARG A 538 -15.32 34.60 1.31
C ARG A 538 -16.10 35.60 2.17
N PRO A 539 -16.24 36.87 1.72
CA PRO A 539 -16.91 37.92 2.50
C PRO A 539 -18.35 37.57 2.90
N GLU A 540 -19.13 36.99 1.97
CA GLU A 540 -20.49 36.55 2.21
C GLU A 540 -20.56 35.47 3.29
N GLY A 541 -19.65 34.48 3.24
CA GLY A 541 -19.55 33.44 4.26
C GLY A 541 -19.14 33.97 5.62
N ARG A 542 -18.24 34.95 5.67
CA ARG A 542 -17.83 35.61 6.95
C ARG A 542 -18.98 36.36 7.63
N LYS A 543 -19.89 36.95 6.85
CA LYS A 543 -21.09 37.59 7.40
C LYS A 543 -22.04 36.58 8.03
N VAL A 544 -22.19 35.41 7.43
CA VAL A 544 -23.04 34.32 7.96
C VAL A 544 -22.39 33.63 9.16
N GLY A 545 -21.10 33.40 9.11
CA GLY A 545 -20.33 32.74 10.14
C GLY A 545 -20.33 31.20 10.03
N ILE A 546 -19.23 30.59 10.45
CA ILE A 546 -18.96 29.14 10.27
C ILE A 546 -20.05 28.25 10.88
N ALA A 547 -20.54 28.59 12.09
CA ALA A 547 -21.52 27.74 12.77
C ALA A 547 -22.84 27.66 11.98
N LYS A 548 -23.31 28.81 11.45
CA LYS A 548 -24.53 28.80 10.65
C LYS A 548 -24.34 28.09 9.31
N LEU A 549 -23.21 28.34 8.64
CA LEU A 549 -22.90 27.64 7.37
C LEU A 549 -22.82 26.15 7.54
N PHE A 550 -22.13 25.71 8.59
CA PHE A 550 -22.00 24.28 8.91
C PHE A 550 -23.36 23.64 9.23
N TYR A 551 -24.19 24.35 10.00
CA TYR A 551 -25.55 23.92 10.30
C TYR A 551 -26.42 23.81 9.03
N ASP A 552 -26.46 24.87 8.23
CA ASP A 552 -27.28 24.93 7.02
C ASP A 552 -26.86 23.87 5.99
N ASP A 553 -25.56 23.59 5.88
CA ASP A 553 -25.04 22.56 4.99
C ASP A 553 -25.36 21.15 5.50
N THR A 554 -25.17 20.91 6.80
CA THR A 554 -25.57 19.63 7.45
C THR A 554 -27.06 19.37 7.30
N MET A 555 -27.90 20.40 7.54
CA MET A 555 -29.36 20.25 7.46
C MET A 555 -29.85 20.03 6.02
N TRP A 556 -29.18 20.65 5.05
CA TRP A 556 -29.50 20.42 3.64
C TRP A 556 -29.23 18.95 3.25
N HIS A 557 -28.10 18.39 3.68
CA HIS A 557 -27.78 16.97 3.48
C HIS A 557 -28.79 16.08 4.20
N TYR A 558 -29.07 16.39 5.47
CA TYR A 558 -30.05 15.64 6.25
C TYR A 558 -31.41 15.57 5.57
N ASP A 559 -31.95 16.70 5.13
CA ASP A 559 -33.24 16.77 4.46
C ASP A 559 -33.24 16.04 3.11
N PHE A 560 -32.14 16.13 2.38
CA PHE A 560 -31.95 15.43 1.11
C PHE A 560 -32.05 13.91 1.29
N PHE A 561 -31.28 13.36 2.23
CA PHE A 561 -31.24 11.90 2.47
C PHE A 561 -32.49 11.40 3.18
N LYS A 562 -32.99 12.13 4.15
CA LYS A 562 -34.22 11.77 4.87
C LYS A 562 -35.44 11.63 3.96
N LYS A 563 -35.62 12.53 3.00
CA LYS A 563 -36.70 12.44 1.98
C LYS A 563 -36.62 11.16 1.14
N ARG A 564 -35.46 10.50 1.11
CA ARG A 564 -35.21 9.25 0.36
C ARG A 564 -35.15 8.01 1.27
N GLY A 565 -35.43 8.17 2.54
CA GLY A 565 -35.41 7.08 3.54
C GLY A 565 -33.98 6.65 3.93
N VAL A 566 -32.96 7.44 3.60
CA VAL A 566 -31.55 7.16 3.89
C VAL A 566 -31.13 7.88 5.17
N LYS A 567 -30.51 7.17 6.09
CA LYS A 567 -30.01 7.73 7.35
C LYS A 567 -28.66 8.43 7.13
N LEU A 568 -28.48 9.58 7.77
CA LEU A 568 -27.25 10.35 7.67
C LEU A 568 -26.23 9.91 8.70
N MET A 569 -24.96 9.78 8.29
CA MET A 569 -23.79 9.61 9.16
C MET A 569 -22.81 10.76 8.95
N MET A 570 -22.10 11.15 10.02
CA MET A 570 -21.02 12.13 9.94
C MET A 570 -19.98 11.94 11.06
N TRP A 571 -18.79 12.49 10.86
CA TRP A 571 -17.77 12.53 11.91
C TRP A 571 -18.12 13.56 12.99
N HIS A 572 -17.60 13.35 14.17
CA HIS A 572 -18.00 14.07 15.39
C HIS A 572 -17.24 15.38 15.66
N ASP A 573 -16.00 15.48 15.18
CA ASP A 573 -14.97 16.39 15.70
C ASP A 573 -15.34 17.88 15.61
N MET A 574 -16.08 18.30 14.58
CA MET A 574 -16.55 19.67 14.44
C MET A 574 -17.67 20.05 15.44
N LEU A 575 -18.31 19.07 16.06
CA LEU A 575 -19.46 19.23 16.96
C LEU A 575 -19.09 19.21 18.44
N VAL A 576 -17.80 19.10 18.77
CA VAL A 576 -17.28 19.17 20.14
C VAL A 576 -16.04 20.02 20.20
N SER A 577 -15.85 20.72 21.33
CA SER A 577 -14.65 21.52 21.57
C SER A 577 -13.71 20.84 22.56
N LYS A 578 -12.44 21.25 22.57
CA LYS A 578 -11.46 20.75 23.54
C LYS A 578 -11.77 21.12 24.98
N GLN A 579 -12.59 22.14 25.20
CA GLN A 579 -13.07 22.53 26.51
C GLN A 579 -14.11 21.58 27.07
N GLU A 580 -14.87 20.89 26.18
CA GLU A 580 -15.92 19.94 26.56
C GLU A 580 -15.42 18.50 26.71
N THR A 581 -14.22 18.24 26.19
CA THR A 581 -13.61 16.92 26.18
C THR A 581 -12.22 16.96 26.84
N ASN A 582 -11.46 15.89 26.69
CA ASN A 582 -10.07 15.81 27.14
C ASN A 582 -9.15 16.49 26.12
N PRO A 583 -8.05 17.14 26.52
CA PRO A 583 -7.03 17.66 25.58
C PRO A 583 -6.48 16.61 24.60
N ALA A 584 -6.52 15.32 24.96
CA ALA A 584 -6.14 14.21 24.09
C ALA A 584 -7.26 13.76 23.13
N SER A 585 -8.49 14.23 23.31
CA SER A 585 -9.59 13.93 22.38
C SER A 585 -9.42 14.66 21.07
N VAL A 586 -9.99 14.10 20.02
CA VAL A 586 -10.13 14.78 18.75
C VAL A 586 -11.36 15.68 18.82
N ALA A 587 -11.15 16.99 18.85
CA ALA A 587 -12.20 17.99 18.95
C ALA A 587 -11.77 19.25 18.20
N ASN A 588 -12.46 19.55 17.11
CA ASN A 588 -12.19 20.65 16.19
C ASN A 588 -13.30 21.73 16.20
N GLY A 589 -14.32 21.53 17.02
CA GLY A 589 -15.42 22.49 17.20
C GLY A 589 -14.92 23.84 17.65
N ARG A 590 -15.43 24.90 17.01
CA ARG A 590 -15.00 26.28 17.22
C ARG A 590 -16.04 27.28 16.74
N LYS A 591 -16.02 28.48 17.35
CA LYS A 591 -16.88 29.59 16.92
C LYS A 591 -18.37 29.21 16.88
N GLY A 592 -18.81 28.35 17.79
CA GLY A 592 -20.19 27.91 17.92
C GLY A 592 -20.57 26.62 17.17
N THR A 593 -19.66 26.00 16.38
CA THR A 593 -19.96 24.71 15.76
C THR A 593 -20.14 23.62 16.81
N GLU A 594 -19.41 23.65 17.91
CA GLU A 594 -19.52 22.76 19.06
C GLU A 594 -20.91 22.78 19.74
N LEU A 595 -21.65 23.86 19.58
CA LEU A 595 -23.00 24.01 20.13
C LEU A 595 -24.10 23.43 19.23
N LEU A 596 -23.79 23.14 17.97
CA LEU A 596 -24.76 22.71 16.97
C LEU A 596 -25.36 21.34 17.29
N ARG A 597 -24.63 20.46 17.96
CA ARG A 597 -25.16 19.15 18.37
C ARG A 597 -26.46 19.26 19.16
N LYS A 598 -26.71 20.40 19.88
CA LYS A 598 -27.96 20.64 20.60
C LYS A 598 -29.14 20.90 19.66
N LYS A 599 -28.89 21.32 18.43
CA LYS A 599 -29.89 21.72 17.42
C LYS A 599 -30.11 20.66 16.34
N LEU A 600 -29.11 19.77 16.14
CA LEU A 600 -29.20 18.75 15.10
C LEU A 600 -30.24 17.66 15.44
N PRO A 601 -30.89 17.08 14.43
CA PRO A 601 -31.80 15.93 14.57
C PRO A 601 -31.10 14.73 15.25
N ARG A 602 -31.80 14.05 16.16
CA ARG A 602 -31.26 12.95 16.97
C ARG A 602 -31.17 11.61 16.25
N ASP A 603 -31.67 11.53 15.02
CA ASP A 603 -31.54 10.38 14.14
C ASP A 603 -30.31 10.44 13.22
N ILE A 604 -29.54 11.54 13.26
CA ILE A 604 -28.18 11.59 12.66
C ILE A 604 -27.25 10.67 13.45
N THR A 605 -26.54 9.80 12.75
CA THR A 605 -25.55 8.91 13.36
C THR A 605 -24.19 9.59 13.43
N ILE A 606 -23.62 9.68 14.62
CA ILE A 606 -22.34 10.33 14.88
C ILE A 606 -21.23 9.27 14.99
N CYS A 607 -20.20 9.41 14.15
CA CYS A 607 -19.02 8.53 14.14
C CYS A 607 -17.90 9.20 14.92
N CYS A 608 -17.64 8.70 16.14
CA CYS A 608 -16.61 9.21 17.04
C CYS A 608 -15.28 8.54 16.75
N TRP A 609 -14.36 9.25 16.05
CA TRP A 609 -13.06 8.73 15.71
C TRP A 609 -11.98 9.15 16.71
N ASN A 610 -11.12 8.18 17.06
CA ASN A 610 -9.95 8.41 17.88
C ASN A 610 -8.89 7.33 17.58
N TYR A 611 -7.65 7.71 17.36
CA TYR A 611 -6.58 6.82 16.88
C TYR A 611 -5.41 6.69 17.87
N LEU A 612 -5.53 7.27 19.07
CA LEU A 612 -4.41 7.45 19.98
C LEU A 612 -4.58 6.61 21.25
N ASP A 613 -3.50 5.99 21.71
CA ASP A 613 -3.45 5.24 22.98
C ASP A 613 -3.49 6.14 24.23
N ARG A 614 -3.45 7.47 24.03
CA ARG A 614 -3.34 8.47 25.10
C ARG A 614 -4.60 8.68 25.94
N MET A 615 -5.69 8.00 25.61
CA MET A 615 -6.99 8.25 26.20
C MET A 615 -7.23 7.55 27.54
N ASN A 616 -6.25 6.77 28.02
CA ASN A 616 -6.38 5.99 29.27
C ASN A 616 -7.71 5.20 29.36
N GLY A 617 -8.20 4.69 28.21
CA GLY A 617 -9.43 3.93 28.12
C GLY A 617 -10.72 4.73 28.30
N THR A 618 -10.70 6.05 28.20
CA THR A 618 -11.87 6.94 28.25
C THR A 618 -12.01 7.77 26.99
N TYR A 619 -13.22 7.87 26.48
CA TYR A 619 -13.53 8.57 25.22
C TYR A 619 -14.71 9.53 25.45
N PRO A 620 -14.47 10.73 25.99
CA PRO A 620 -15.52 11.68 26.38
C PRO A 620 -16.44 12.09 25.23
N GLU A 621 -15.93 12.10 24.01
CA GLU A 621 -16.73 12.35 22.82
C GLU A 621 -17.85 11.33 22.66
N VAL A 622 -17.61 10.06 22.94
CA VAL A 622 -18.64 8.99 22.90
C VAL A 622 -19.72 9.27 23.93
N ASP A 623 -19.33 9.62 25.16
CA ASP A 623 -20.27 9.96 26.23
C ASP A 623 -21.13 11.14 25.84
N ARG A 624 -20.51 12.22 25.37
CA ARG A 624 -21.19 13.47 25.04
C ARG A 624 -22.32 13.27 24.03
N PHE A 625 -22.05 12.52 22.93
CA PHE A 625 -23.08 12.29 21.93
C PHE A 625 -24.14 11.28 22.39
N ARG A 626 -23.75 10.29 23.20
CA ARG A 626 -24.75 9.36 23.81
C ARG A 626 -25.67 10.09 24.79
N GLU A 627 -25.11 10.98 25.61
CA GLU A 627 -25.87 11.81 26.55
C GLU A 627 -26.85 12.76 25.85
N ASP A 628 -26.42 13.32 24.71
CA ASP A 628 -27.26 14.17 23.88
C ASP A 628 -28.30 13.37 23.06
N GLY A 629 -28.30 12.03 23.13
CA GLY A 629 -29.30 11.15 22.53
C GLY A 629 -29.05 10.74 21.08
N PHE A 630 -27.82 10.91 20.58
CA PHE A 630 -27.46 10.46 19.23
C PHE A 630 -27.15 8.95 19.17
N PRO A 631 -27.46 8.29 18.03
CA PRO A 631 -26.82 7.03 17.68
C PRO A 631 -25.31 7.26 17.48
N VAL A 632 -24.47 6.41 18.10
CA VAL A 632 -23.01 6.59 18.05
C VAL A 632 -22.34 5.35 17.51
N PHE A 633 -21.33 5.55 16.65
CA PHE A 633 -20.34 4.55 16.26
C PHE A 633 -18.97 4.98 16.80
N GLY A 634 -18.20 4.02 17.29
CA GLY A 634 -16.77 4.25 17.54
C GLY A 634 -15.98 4.01 16.26
N ALA A 635 -14.97 4.82 15.99
CA ALA A 635 -14.10 4.66 14.83
C ALA A 635 -12.63 4.65 15.25
N GLY A 636 -11.98 3.52 15.09
CA GLY A 636 -10.55 3.31 15.35
C GLY A 636 -9.71 3.28 14.09
N TRP A 637 -8.40 3.13 14.27
CA TRP A 637 -7.44 2.92 13.21
C TRP A 637 -6.36 1.96 13.70
N PHE A 638 -5.45 1.56 12.88
CA PHE A 638 -4.46 0.47 13.01
C PHE A 638 -3.72 0.30 14.36
N ASN A 639 -3.93 1.17 15.32
CA ASN A 639 -3.30 1.10 16.64
C ASN A 639 -3.98 0.02 17.52
N PRO A 640 -3.28 -1.06 17.91
CA PRO A 640 -3.88 -2.16 18.65
C PRO A 640 -4.47 -1.75 19.99
N GLY A 641 -3.73 -0.99 20.81
CA GLY A 641 -4.18 -0.57 22.14
C GLY A 641 -5.40 0.35 22.07
N ASN A 642 -5.43 1.24 21.08
CA ASN A 642 -6.59 2.09 20.85
C ASN A 642 -7.83 1.26 20.43
N LEU A 643 -7.68 0.32 19.50
CA LEU A 643 -8.78 -0.54 19.05
C LEU A 643 -9.39 -1.34 20.21
N GLU A 644 -8.56 -1.92 21.07
CA GLU A 644 -9.02 -2.66 22.27
C GLU A 644 -9.78 -1.76 23.23
N ALA A 645 -9.18 -0.63 23.62
CA ALA A 645 -9.76 0.30 24.58
C ALA A 645 -11.06 0.94 24.05
N LEU A 646 -11.05 1.43 22.82
CA LEU A 646 -12.22 2.06 22.21
C LEU A 646 -13.37 1.08 22.01
N SER A 647 -13.11 -0.15 21.55
CA SER A 647 -14.14 -1.17 21.37
C SER A 647 -14.79 -1.55 22.70
N SER A 648 -13.98 -1.78 23.74
CA SER A 648 -14.50 -2.07 25.09
C SER A 648 -15.33 -0.90 25.64
N TYR A 649 -14.85 0.34 25.45
CA TYR A 649 -15.56 1.53 25.91
C TYR A 649 -16.90 1.73 25.19
N CYS A 650 -16.89 1.68 23.86
CA CYS A 650 -18.09 1.79 23.03
C CYS A 650 -19.13 0.73 23.38
N ARG A 651 -18.69 -0.51 23.65
CA ARG A 651 -19.58 -1.58 24.11
C ARG A 651 -20.26 -1.23 25.42
N LYS A 652 -19.52 -0.75 26.43
CA LYS A 652 -20.06 -0.35 27.75
C LYS A 652 -21.04 0.82 27.65
N LYS A 653 -20.81 1.72 26.68
CA LYS A 653 -21.65 2.90 26.45
C LYS A 653 -22.82 2.66 25.49
N GLY A 654 -23.00 1.45 25.01
CA GLY A 654 -24.12 1.08 24.13
C GLY A 654 -24.05 1.72 22.74
N ALA A 655 -22.85 1.87 22.18
CA ALA A 655 -22.69 2.29 20.80
C ALA A 655 -23.31 1.26 19.84
N LEU A 656 -23.87 1.73 18.73
CA LEU A 656 -24.52 0.88 17.72
C LEU A 656 -23.52 0.06 16.88
N GLY A 657 -22.30 0.55 16.73
CA GLY A 657 -21.34 -0.11 15.89
C GLY A 657 -19.92 0.43 16.06
N MET A 658 -19.01 -0.26 15.37
CA MET A 658 -17.62 0.09 15.29
C MET A 658 -17.15 0.16 13.83
N ILE A 659 -16.23 1.06 13.57
CA ILE A 659 -15.60 1.26 12.26
C ILE A 659 -14.09 1.11 12.43
N GLU A 660 -13.47 0.25 11.64
CA GLU A 660 -12.02 0.29 11.43
C GLU A 660 -11.74 1.16 10.21
N THR A 661 -11.12 2.31 10.41
CA THR A 661 -10.84 3.25 9.33
C THR A 661 -9.59 2.84 8.54
N THR A 662 -9.55 3.18 7.26
CA THR A 662 -8.44 2.89 6.35
C THR A 662 -7.89 4.18 5.76
N TRP A 663 -6.81 4.68 6.34
CA TRP A 663 -6.12 5.87 5.85
C TRP A 663 -4.79 5.53 5.16
N HIS A 664 -4.26 4.32 5.37
CA HIS A 664 -3.15 3.77 4.59
C HIS A 664 -3.66 3.13 3.30
N GLY A 665 -2.92 3.29 2.23
CA GLY A 665 -3.28 2.74 0.94
C GLY A 665 -4.40 3.49 0.22
N LYS A 666 -4.80 4.65 0.73
CA LYS A 666 -5.68 5.58 0.03
C LYS A 666 -4.97 6.17 -1.19
N VAL A 667 -5.70 6.40 -2.27
CA VAL A 667 -5.20 7.11 -3.44
C VAL A 667 -4.53 8.43 -3.03
N GLY A 668 -3.28 8.62 -3.44
CA GLY A 668 -2.49 9.80 -3.04
C GLY A 668 -1.80 9.72 -1.68
N SER A 669 -2.06 8.74 -0.83
CA SER A 669 -1.37 8.56 0.46
C SER A 669 -0.01 7.88 0.35
N GLY A 670 0.35 7.43 -0.84
CA GLY A 670 1.69 6.99 -1.18
C GLY A 670 2.00 5.51 -1.00
N GLY A 671 1.02 4.64 -0.89
CA GLY A 671 1.21 3.20 -0.89
C GLY A 671 -0.05 2.44 -1.29
N LEU A 672 0.09 1.26 -1.84
CA LEU A 672 -1.03 0.37 -2.13
C LEU A 672 -1.51 -0.28 -0.84
N LEU A 673 -2.83 -0.39 -0.65
CA LEU A 673 -3.41 -1.05 0.54
C LEU A 673 -2.82 -2.44 0.79
N GLN A 674 -2.56 -3.18 -0.28
CA GLN A 674 -1.99 -4.53 -0.19
C GLN A 674 -0.59 -4.57 0.45
N THR A 675 0.13 -3.45 0.49
CA THR A 675 1.44 -3.31 1.11
C THR A 675 1.40 -2.67 2.49
N GLN A 676 0.22 -2.21 2.92
CA GLN A 676 0.02 -1.54 4.20
C GLN A 676 -0.31 -2.55 5.31
N TYR A 677 0.68 -3.30 5.65
CA TYR A 677 0.56 -4.42 6.57
C TYR A 677 -0.06 -4.08 7.95
N PRO A 678 0.27 -2.97 8.61
CA PRO A 678 -0.42 -2.58 9.83
C PRO A 678 -1.93 -2.42 9.65
N GLN A 679 -2.36 -1.89 8.51
CA GLN A 679 -3.78 -1.75 8.19
C GLN A 679 -4.44 -3.13 7.97
N LEU A 680 -3.76 -4.02 7.25
CA LEU A 680 -4.29 -5.36 6.96
C LEU A 680 -4.46 -6.20 8.22
N THR A 681 -3.53 -6.09 9.17
CA THR A 681 -3.64 -6.79 10.46
C THR A 681 -4.61 -6.13 11.41
N ALA A 682 -4.83 -4.82 11.28
CA ALA A 682 -5.87 -4.11 12.03
C ALA A 682 -7.27 -4.63 11.68
N TYR A 683 -7.53 -5.02 10.43
CA TYR A 683 -8.80 -5.64 10.06
C TYR A 683 -9.06 -6.93 10.83
N VAL A 684 -8.03 -7.77 11.02
CA VAL A 684 -8.16 -9.00 11.82
C VAL A 684 -8.48 -8.67 13.28
N ARG A 685 -7.76 -7.71 13.87
CA ARG A 685 -7.99 -7.27 15.27
C ARG A 685 -9.37 -6.65 15.45
N ALA A 686 -9.72 -5.73 14.54
CA ALA A 686 -11.02 -5.06 14.56
C ALA A 686 -12.17 -6.05 14.47
N ALA A 687 -12.13 -6.99 13.53
CA ALA A 687 -13.17 -8.01 13.38
C ALA A 687 -13.36 -8.84 14.66
N ALA A 688 -12.26 -9.25 15.28
CA ALA A 688 -12.31 -10.01 16.52
C ALA A 688 -12.88 -9.19 17.69
N LEU A 689 -12.43 -7.95 17.85
CA LEU A 689 -12.87 -7.04 18.91
C LEU A 689 -14.31 -6.56 18.71
N PHE A 690 -14.73 -6.33 17.47
CA PHE A 690 -16.11 -5.90 17.19
C PHE A 690 -17.12 -7.02 17.38
N TRP A 691 -16.69 -8.26 17.24
CA TRP A 691 -17.49 -9.43 17.58
C TRP A 691 -17.53 -9.69 19.09
N ASN A 692 -16.36 -9.68 19.74
CA ASN A 692 -16.21 -10.03 21.15
C ASN A 692 -15.13 -9.13 21.80
N PRO A 693 -15.46 -7.89 22.22
CA PRO A 693 -14.49 -6.96 22.78
C PRO A 693 -13.90 -7.42 24.12
N ASP A 694 -14.58 -8.32 24.83
CA ASP A 694 -14.14 -8.80 26.13
C ASP A 694 -13.05 -9.88 26.03
N ASN A 695 -13.03 -10.66 24.93
CA ASN A 695 -12.10 -11.76 24.68
C ASN A 695 -11.61 -11.79 23.21
N GLY A 696 -11.65 -10.67 22.53
CA GLY A 696 -11.31 -10.55 21.11
C GLY A 696 -9.83 -10.29 20.82
N VAL A 697 -8.95 -10.28 21.82
CA VAL A 697 -7.53 -10.07 21.61
C VAL A 697 -6.94 -11.21 20.79
N VAL A 698 -6.29 -10.88 19.70
CA VAL A 698 -5.68 -11.84 18.77
C VAL A 698 -4.18 -11.88 19.01
N ALA A 699 -3.67 -13.04 19.42
CA ALA A 699 -2.25 -13.21 19.76
C ALA A 699 -1.32 -13.03 18.54
N ASP A 700 -1.72 -13.52 17.37
CA ASP A 700 -0.94 -13.42 16.13
C ASP A 700 -1.84 -13.05 14.95
N PRO A 701 -2.25 -11.76 14.84
CA PRO A 701 -3.13 -11.31 13.77
C PRO A 701 -2.47 -11.39 12.40
N GLU A 702 -1.15 -11.29 12.34
CA GLU A 702 -0.36 -11.44 11.13
C GLU A 702 -0.54 -12.83 10.56
N GLN A 703 -0.35 -13.82 11.40
CA GLN A 703 -0.48 -15.20 11.00
C GLN A 703 -1.91 -15.51 10.53
N ARG A 704 -2.90 -15.01 11.27
CA ARG A 704 -4.32 -15.18 10.93
C ARG A 704 -4.68 -14.53 9.59
N TYR A 705 -4.13 -13.34 9.32
CA TYR A 705 -4.29 -12.70 8.02
C TYR A 705 -3.78 -13.60 6.89
N PHE A 706 -2.56 -14.13 7.01
CA PHE A 706 -1.99 -15.00 5.97
C PHE A 706 -2.76 -16.30 5.81
N ASP A 707 -3.16 -16.94 6.89
CA ASP A 707 -3.92 -18.19 6.82
C ASP A 707 -5.24 -18.02 6.07
N LEU A 708 -5.92 -16.89 6.29
CA LEU A 708 -7.18 -16.58 5.62
C LEU A 708 -6.97 -16.22 4.15
N MET A 709 -6.00 -15.34 3.87
CA MET A 709 -5.75 -14.85 2.50
C MET A 709 -5.18 -15.91 1.57
N ARG A 710 -4.43 -16.86 2.10
CA ARG A 710 -3.85 -17.96 1.31
C ARG A 710 -4.91 -18.97 0.86
N GLY A 711 -5.95 -19.16 1.64
CA GLY A 711 -6.99 -20.16 1.38
C GLY A 711 -6.52 -21.61 1.61
N PRO A 712 -7.32 -22.61 1.22
CA PRO A 712 -6.97 -24.00 1.37
C PRO A 712 -5.72 -24.33 0.54
N GLN A 713 -4.76 -25.02 1.18
CA GLN A 713 -3.59 -25.50 0.50
C GLN A 713 -3.82 -26.95 0.04
N PRO A 714 -3.36 -27.33 -1.16
CA PRO A 714 -3.44 -28.72 -1.59
C PRO A 714 -2.56 -29.60 -0.71
N GLU A 715 -2.88 -30.89 -0.60
CA GLU A 715 -2.03 -31.87 0.08
C GLU A 715 -0.61 -31.81 -0.47
N PRO A 716 0.42 -31.74 0.39
CA PRO A 716 1.79 -31.59 -0.06
C PRO A 716 2.30 -32.82 -0.80
N GLY A 717 2.97 -32.58 -1.93
CA GLY A 717 3.67 -33.61 -2.68
C GLY A 717 5.10 -33.87 -2.19
N GLU A 718 5.78 -34.81 -2.80
CA GLU A 718 7.19 -35.07 -2.52
C GLU A 718 8.07 -33.96 -3.12
N LEU A 719 9.06 -33.52 -2.35
CA LEU A 719 9.94 -32.42 -2.71
C LEU A 719 11.25 -32.89 -3.32
N PHE A 720 11.66 -32.26 -4.42
CA PHE A 720 12.92 -32.52 -5.13
C PHE A 720 13.67 -31.22 -5.38
N ALA A 721 14.96 -31.19 -5.06
CA ALA A 721 15.82 -30.08 -5.43
C ALA A 721 16.04 -30.05 -6.95
N VAL A 722 15.81 -28.90 -7.58
CA VAL A 722 16.13 -28.64 -8.98
C VAL A 722 17.49 -27.96 -9.06
N PRO A 723 18.45 -28.45 -9.87
CA PRO A 723 19.77 -27.82 -9.99
C PRO A 723 19.66 -26.41 -10.54
N VAL A 724 20.12 -25.42 -9.78
CA VAL A 724 20.22 -24.02 -10.21
C VAL A 724 21.64 -23.72 -10.68
N LYS A 725 21.79 -23.34 -11.94
CA LYS A 725 23.04 -22.85 -12.49
C LYS A 725 23.26 -21.41 -11.98
N CYS A 726 24.05 -21.29 -10.93
CA CYS A 726 24.38 -19.99 -10.36
C CYS A 726 25.40 -19.23 -11.20
N ASN A 727 25.35 -17.91 -11.17
CA ASN A 727 26.25 -17.03 -11.92
C ASN A 727 26.86 -15.92 -11.08
N PHE A 728 26.47 -15.77 -9.81
CA PHE A 728 27.13 -14.86 -8.86
C PHE A 728 27.09 -15.38 -7.43
N LEU A 729 27.93 -14.80 -6.57
CA LEU A 729 27.97 -15.09 -5.13
C LEU A 729 27.34 -13.90 -4.39
N ILE A 730 26.45 -14.19 -3.46
CA ILE A 730 25.86 -13.16 -2.60
C ILE A 730 26.92 -12.75 -1.58
N ASP A 731 27.26 -11.47 -1.55
CA ASP A 731 28.06 -10.89 -0.50
C ASP A 731 27.14 -10.58 0.69
N GLY A 732 27.14 -11.49 1.65
CA GLY A 732 26.33 -11.41 2.86
C GLY A 732 27.09 -10.86 4.06
N THR A 733 28.16 -10.07 3.85
CA THR A 733 28.97 -9.53 4.95
C THR A 733 28.07 -8.78 5.94
N GLY A 734 27.98 -9.33 7.16
CA GLY A 734 27.13 -8.78 8.23
C GLY A 734 25.70 -9.36 8.31
N ASP A 735 25.27 -10.17 7.36
CA ASP A 735 23.96 -10.84 7.39
C ASP A 735 24.06 -12.34 7.74
N ASP A 736 25.28 -12.85 7.96
CA ASP A 736 25.59 -14.24 8.35
C ASP A 736 25.01 -15.31 7.39
N PHE A 737 24.90 -14.99 6.11
CA PHE A 737 24.45 -15.96 5.09
C PHE A 737 25.32 -17.20 5.07
N GLU A 738 26.59 -17.07 5.41
CA GLU A 738 27.54 -18.18 5.50
C GLU A 738 27.19 -19.19 6.59
N LYS A 739 26.43 -18.80 7.61
CA LYS A 739 26.01 -19.66 8.72
C LYS A 739 24.78 -20.51 8.40
N LEU A 740 24.05 -20.21 7.34
CA LEU A 740 22.90 -21.02 6.94
C LEU A 740 23.35 -22.45 6.57
N PRO A 741 22.59 -23.52 6.92
CA PRO A 741 22.92 -24.88 6.51
C PRO A 741 22.78 -25.07 4.97
N GLU A 742 23.32 -26.17 4.44
CA GLU A 742 23.19 -26.53 3.00
C GLU A 742 21.72 -26.70 2.59
N THR A 743 20.92 -27.25 3.48
CA THR A 743 19.46 -27.32 3.28
C THR A 743 18.77 -26.47 4.31
N VAL A 744 17.99 -25.51 3.85
CA VAL A 744 17.16 -24.63 4.67
C VAL A 744 15.69 -24.97 4.47
N THR A 745 14.86 -24.73 5.48
CA THR A 745 13.45 -25.09 5.44
C THR A 745 12.60 -23.92 5.89
N THR A 746 11.50 -23.67 5.17
CA THR A 746 10.50 -22.70 5.60
C THR A 746 9.64 -23.24 6.74
N PRO A 747 8.95 -22.40 7.52
CA PRO A 747 8.07 -22.85 8.61
C PRO A 747 6.99 -23.84 8.17
N ASP A 748 6.52 -23.76 6.92
CA ASP A 748 5.56 -24.69 6.33
C ASP A 748 6.19 -25.99 5.79
N GLY A 749 7.50 -26.18 6.04
CA GLY A 749 8.21 -27.42 5.76
C GLY A 749 8.75 -27.55 4.34
N VAL A 750 8.74 -26.50 3.52
CA VAL A 750 9.38 -26.54 2.20
C VAL A 750 10.89 -26.44 2.34
N ALA A 751 11.60 -27.49 1.91
CA ALA A 751 13.05 -27.55 1.98
C ALA A 751 13.71 -27.05 0.68
N PHE A 752 14.86 -26.36 0.83
CA PHE A 752 15.64 -25.80 -0.27
C PHE A 752 17.11 -26.13 -0.11
N ARG A 753 17.74 -26.61 -1.15
CA ARG A 753 19.17 -26.91 -1.17
C ARG A 753 19.95 -25.76 -1.78
N LEU A 754 20.80 -25.11 -0.98
CA LEU A 754 21.60 -23.98 -1.38
C LEU A 754 22.90 -24.41 -2.06
N ALA A 755 23.32 -23.68 -3.10
CA ALA A 755 24.65 -23.82 -3.67
C ALA A 755 25.62 -22.85 -2.97
N ARG A 756 26.88 -23.32 -2.72
CA ARG A 756 27.88 -22.52 -2.02
C ARG A 756 29.24 -22.60 -2.67
N LYS A 757 30.02 -21.52 -2.53
CA LYS A 757 31.45 -21.50 -2.83
C LYS A 757 32.18 -20.64 -1.79
N ASN A 758 33.20 -21.18 -1.16
CA ASN A 758 34.02 -20.52 -0.13
C ASN A 758 33.15 -19.88 0.99
N GLY A 759 32.14 -20.65 1.50
CA GLY A 759 31.21 -20.17 2.52
C GLY A 759 30.07 -19.26 2.02
N ARG A 760 30.21 -18.64 0.85
CA ARG A 760 29.19 -17.75 0.28
C ARG A 760 28.11 -18.52 -0.46
N ILE A 761 26.86 -18.02 -0.35
CA ILE A 761 25.74 -18.59 -1.10
C ILE A 761 25.82 -18.14 -2.56
N ALA A 762 25.64 -19.09 -3.48
CA ALA A 762 25.57 -18.83 -4.91
C ALA A 762 24.11 -18.68 -5.35
N ALA A 763 23.87 -17.78 -6.30
CA ALA A 763 22.55 -17.52 -6.85
C ALA A 763 22.58 -17.35 -8.37
N ALA A 764 21.43 -17.61 -9.00
CA ALA A 764 21.19 -17.23 -10.39
C ALA A 764 20.63 -15.82 -10.43
N GLY A 765 21.44 -14.87 -10.87
CA GLY A 765 21.11 -13.47 -10.96
C GLY A 765 20.83 -13.00 -12.37
N VAL A 766 19.96 -12.01 -12.51
CA VAL A 766 19.68 -11.32 -13.77
C VAL A 766 20.11 -9.87 -13.71
N ALA A 767 20.47 -9.35 -14.88
CA ALA A 767 21.05 -8.03 -15.03
C ALA A 767 20.20 -6.92 -14.46
N SER A 768 20.88 -6.04 -13.74
CA SER A 768 20.39 -4.71 -13.37
C SER A 768 21.42 -3.66 -13.77
N ALA A 769 21.05 -2.39 -13.70
CA ALA A 769 22.01 -1.30 -13.93
C ALA A 769 23.18 -1.30 -12.92
N ALA A 770 22.97 -1.87 -11.74
CA ALA A 770 23.99 -1.97 -10.70
C ALA A 770 24.98 -3.13 -10.91
N HIS A 771 24.63 -4.11 -11.71
CA HIS A 771 25.43 -5.32 -11.99
C HIS A 771 25.39 -5.65 -13.48
N PRO A 772 26.04 -4.84 -14.34
CA PRO A 772 26.05 -5.03 -15.79
C PRO A 772 26.76 -6.32 -16.21
N GLU A 773 27.53 -6.93 -15.32
CA GLU A 773 28.17 -8.23 -15.51
C GLU A 773 27.18 -9.40 -15.44
N LEU A 774 25.98 -9.19 -14.94
CA LEU A 774 24.93 -10.22 -14.91
C LEU A 774 24.17 -10.29 -16.25
N PRO A 775 23.76 -11.48 -16.69
CA PRO A 775 23.00 -11.63 -17.93
C PRO A 775 21.59 -11.05 -17.79
N ALA A 776 21.03 -10.53 -18.89
CA ALA A 776 19.65 -10.05 -18.92
C ALA A 776 18.61 -11.17 -18.69
N LYS A 777 19.01 -12.42 -18.97
CA LYS A 777 18.16 -13.61 -18.86
C LYS A 777 18.97 -14.81 -18.36
N VAL A 778 18.32 -15.59 -17.51
CA VAL A 778 18.87 -16.87 -17.01
C VAL A 778 17.85 -17.97 -17.26
N ARG A 779 18.35 -19.11 -17.79
CA ARG A 779 17.53 -20.31 -18.04
C ARG A 779 17.90 -21.39 -17.02
N ILE A 780 16.90 -21.93 -16.32
CA ILE A 780 17.03 -23.03 -15.37
C ILE A 780 16.30 -24.25 -15.94
N PRO A 781 17.01 -25.32 -16.37
CA PRO A 781 16.38 -26.53 -16.85
C PRO A 781 15.60 -27.24 -15.73
N ILE A 782 14.38 -27.70 -16.01
CA ILE A 782 13.53 -28.46 -15.07
C ILE A 782 13.29 -29.86 -15.63
N LYS A 783 12.85 -29.98 -16.88
CA LYS A 783 12.64 -31.23 -17.63
C LYS A 783 11.82 -32.28 -16.87
N SER A 784 10.78 -31.88 -16.19
CA SER A 784 9.93 -32.75 -15.40
C SER A 784 8.48 -32.27 -15.35
N LYS A 785 7.55 -33.21 -15.14
CA LYS A 785 6.20 -32.89 -14.66
C LYS A 785 6.26 -32.53 -13.20
N CYS A 786 5.47 -31.56 -12.76
CA CYS A 786 5.37 -31.14 -11.36
C CYS A 786 4.01 -30.51 -11.08
N ARG A 787 3.55 -30.62 -9.84
CA ARG A 787 2.37 -29.89 -9.33
C ARG A 787 2.71 -28.43 -9.06
N ALA A 788 3.87 -28.19 -8.46
CA ALA A 788 4.31 -26.86 -8.11
C ALA A 788 5.83 -26.72 -8.18
N LEU A 789 6.29 -25.46 -8.26
CA LEU A 789 7.69 -25.09 -8.07
C LEU A 789 7.77 -24.05 -6.95
N HIS A 790 8.69 -24.28 -6.03
CA HIS A 790 8.99 -23.36 -4.94
C HIS A 790 10.31 -22.67 -5.25
N LEU A 791 10.31 -21.34 -5.24
CA LEU A 791 11.46 -20.50 -5.53
C LEU A 791 11.94 -19.85 -4.26
N LEU A 792 13.17 -20.13 -3.83
CA LEU A 792 13.83 -19.37 -2.77
C LEU A 792 14.62 -18.24 -3.41
N HIS A 793 14.19 -17.02 -3.20
CA HIS A 793 14.70 -15.87 -3.92
C HIS A 793 14.79 -14.62 -3.04
N THR A 794 15.55 -13.64 -3.51
CA THR A 794 15.70 -12.36 -2.84
C THR A 794 16.00 -11.25 -3.83
N VAL A 795 15.88 -10.02 -3.35
CA VAL A 795 16.33 -8.83 -4.05
C VAL A 795 17.45 -8.19 -3.24
N LEU A 796 18.56 -7.90 -3.88
CA LEU A 796 19.77 -7.47 -3.21
C LEU A 796 19.90 -5.95 -3.05
N ASN A 797 19.07 -5.18 -3.74
CA ASN A 797 19.04 -3.72 -3.67
C ASN A 797 17.75 -3.22 -3.04
N LYS A 798 17.86 -2.22 -2.14
CA LYS A 798 16.74 -1.64 -1.37
C LYS A 798 15.74 -0.79 -2.18
N THR A 799 15.61 -0.99 -3.48
CA THR A 799 14.77 -0.15 -4.35
C THR A 799 13.60 -0.90 -4.97
N LEU A 800 12.95 -1.76 -4.19
CA LEU A 800 11.68 -2.30 -4.62
C LEU A 800 10.64 -1.18 -4.68
N ARG A 801 10.10 -0.95 -5.87
CA ARG A 801 8.91 -0.13 -6.03
C ARG A 801 7.71 -0.99 -5.68
N GLU A 802 6.89 -0.53 -4.77
CA GLU A 802 5.70 -1.26 -4.30
C GLU A 802 4.73 -1.60 -5.45
N ASP A 803 4.67 -0.76 -6.47
CA ASP A 803 3.84 -0.88 -7.66
C ASP A 803 4.56 -1.55 -8.86
N GLY A 804 5.77 -2.06 -8.65
CA GLY A 804 6.64 -2.52 -9.74
C GLY A 804 6.78 -4.04 -9.84
N VAL A 805 7.27 -4.48 -10.99
CA VAL A 805 7.70 -5.84 -11.26
C VAL A 805 9.21 -5.86 -11.47
N THR A 806 9.92 -6.54 -10.59
CA THR A 806 11.39 -6.64 -10.65
C THR A 806 11.85 -7.66 -11.69
N VAL A 807 11.11 -8.76 -11.82
CA VAL A 807 11.47 -9.90 -12.64
C VAL A 807 10.24 -10.47 -13.34
N LYS A 808 10.44 -11.01 -14.54
CA LYS A 808 9.47 -11.87 -15.22
C LYS A 808 9.99 -13.30 -15.19
N LEU A 809 9.19 -14.21 -14.69
CA LEU A 809 9.41 -15.64 -14.70
C LEU A 809 8.58 -16.24 -15.83
N VAL A 810 9.19 -17.03 -16.70
CA VAL A 810 8.48 -17.70 -17.79
C VAL A 810 8.70 -19.20 -17.66
N PHE A 811 7.67 -19.92 -17.27
CA PHE A 811 7.66 -21.39 -17.21
C PHE A 811 7.33 -21.92 -18.60
N ARG A 812 8.29 -22.53 -19.27
CA ARG A 812 8.12 -23.12 -20.60
C ARG A 812 7.94 -24.62 -20.53
N TYR A 813 6.96 -25.13 -21.24
CA TYR A 813 6.67 -26.54 -21.34
C TYR A 813 7.41 -27.16 -22.52
N ALA A 814 7.53 -28.51 -22.51
CA ALA A 814 8.21 -29.27 -23.56
C ALA A 814 7.51 -29.15 -24.91
N ASP A 815 6.21 -28.86 -24.94
CA ASP A 815 5.42 -28.61 -26.16
C ASP A 815 5.58 -27.19 -26.72
N GLY A 816 6.43 -26.35 -26.12
CA GLY A 816 6.67 -24.94 -26.51
C GLY A 816 5.68 -23.93 -25.93
N SER A 817 4.57 -24.36 -25.32
CA SER A 817 3.68 -23.47 -24.59
C SER A 817 4.37 -22.87 -23.36
N PHE A 818 3.84 -21.77 -22.81
CA PHE A 818 4.45 -21.12 -21.65
C PHE A 818 3.46 -20.36 -20.78
N VAL A 819 3.80 -20.19 -19.52
CA VAL A 819 3.08 -19.37 -18.55
C VAL A 819 4.02 -18.28 -18.03
N PRO A 820 3.73 -17.00 -18.28
CA PRO A 820 4.47 -15.90 -17.69
C PRO A 820 3.93 -15.58 -16.29
N VAL A 821 4.84 -15.34 -15.34
CA VAL A 821 4.52 -14.92 -13.97
C VAL A 821 5.31 -13.66 -13.67
N TYR A 822 4.65 -12.70 -13.06
CA TYR A 822 5.22 -11.42 -12.68
C TYR A 822 5.19 -11.30 -11.15
N PRO A 823 6.23 -11.77 -10.43
CA PRO A 823 6.28 -11.59 -8.99
C PRO A 823 6.16 -10.13 -8.62
N ARG A 824 5.19 -9.83 -7.77
CA ARG A 824 4.87 -8.47 -7.36
C ARG A 824 5.82 -8.07 -6.24
N ASN A 825 6.39 -6.89 -6.36
CA ASN A 825 7.24 -6.34 -5.31
C ASN A 825 6.44 -6.16 -4.02
N ALA A 826 7.08 -6.45 -2.90
CA ALA A 826 6.49 -6.39 -1.58
C ALA A 826 5.34 -7.39 -1.29
N ILE A 827 4.99 -8.22 -2.27
CA ILE A 827 3.95 -9.25 -2.15
C ILE A 827 4.55 -10.65 -2.29
N ASP A 828 5.17 -10.90 -3.42
CA ASP A 828 5.74 -12.19 -3.78
C ASP A 828 7.25 -12.21 -3.58
N ILE A 829 7.87 -11.04 -3.56
CA ILE A 829 9.33 -10.87 -3.41
C ILE A 829 9.67 -9.56 -2.67
N SER A 830 10.70 -9.63 -1.80
CA SER A 830 11.29 -8.47 -1.14
C SER A 830 12.76 -8.73 -0.83
N TYR A 831 13.45 -7.80 -0.18
CA TYR A 831 14.85 -8.01 0.23
C TYR A 831 14.95 -8.70 1.61
N GLY A 832 16.11 -9.29 1.89
CA GLY A 832 16.31 -10.20 3.01
C GLY A 832 16.48 -9.51 4.36
N SER A 833 15.42 -8.88 4.92
CA SER A 833 15.41 -8.48 6.33
C SER A 833 14.02 -8.60 6.93
N VAL A 834 13.92 -9.07 8.16
CA VAL A 834 12.67 -9.23 8.92
C VAL A 834 12.55 -8.07 9.91
N PRO A 835 11.42 -7.37 9.97
CA PRO A 835 11.21 -6.33 10.98
C PRO A 835 11.10 -6.92 12.39
N VAL A 836 11.65 -6.22 13.34
CA VAL A 836 11.60 -6.58 14.76
C VAL A 836 10.44 -5.84 15.43
N PHE A 837 9.62 -6.59 16.16
CA PHE A 837 8.65 -6.04 17.09
C PHE A 837 9.21 -6.13 18.51
N LYS A 838 9.19 -5.02 19.22
CA LYS A 838 9.40 -5.04 20.67
C LYS A 838 8.04 -5.06 21.33
N ASP A 839 7.81 -6.11 22.09
CA ASP A 839 6.69 -6.18 23.01
C ASP A 839 7.14 -5.60 24.36
N ASP A 840 6.53 -4.49 24.76
CA ASP A 840 6.75 -3.89 26.08
C ASP A 840 5.70 -4.36 27.10
N GLY A 841 4.99 -5.45 26.79
CA GLY A 841 3.97 -6.07 27.63
C GLY A 841 2.61 -5.38 27.60
N LYS A 842 2.47 -4.24 26.91
CA LYS A 842 1.20 -3.50 26.75
C LYS A 842 0.98 -2.95 25.35
N VAL A 843 2.02 -2.67 24.59
CA VAL A 843 1.96 -2.11 23.25
C VAL A 843 3.09 -2.74 22.44
N VAL A 844 2.73 -3.36 21.33
CA VAL A 844 3.73 -3.75 20.32
C VAL A 844 4.25 -2.47 19.67
N LYS A 845 5.36 -1.95 20.17
CA LYS A 845 6.06 -0.85 19.52
C LYS A 845 6.78 -1.36 18.29
N ARG A 846 6.32 -0.93 17.14
CA ARG A 846 7.06 -1.14 15.90
C ARG A 846 8.25 -0.19 15.90
N VAL A 847 9.45 -0.72 15.94
CA VAL A 847 10.66 0.08 15.78
C VAL A 847 10.84 0.35 14.29
N PHE A 848 10.11 1.31 13.77
CA PHE A 848 10.27 1.80 12.39
C PHE A 848 11.15 3.03 12.35
N GLU A 849 12.24 3.05 13.09
CA GLU A 849 12.96 4.31 13.26
C GLU A 849 13.90 4.69 12.13
N VAL A 850 14.15 3.90 11.09
CA VAL A 850 15.24 4.24 10.17
C VAL A 850 15.00 4.03 8.69
N ALA A 851 13.93 3.38 8.28
CA ALA A 851 13.62 3.33 6.87
C ALA A 851 12.36 4.13 6.59
N THR A 852 12.21 4.64 5.39
CA THR A 852 10.93 5.22 5.00
C THR A 852 9.83 4.20 5.33
N PRO A 853 8.68 4.61 5.87
CA PRO A 853 7.59 3.68 6.22
C PRO A 853 7.27 2.66 5.13
N ARG A 854 7.54 3.00 3.88
CA ARG A 854 7.35 2.16 2.70
C ARG A 854 8.28 0.95 2.61
N GLU A 855 9.50 1.02 3.13
CA GLU A 855 10.49 -0.06 3.01
C GLU A 855 10.24 -1.22 3.98
N ASN A 856 9.51 -0.97 5.07
CA ASN A 856 9.35 -1.92 6.17
C ASN A 856 8.05 -2.74 6.12
N PHE A 857 7.09 -2.36 5.30
CA PHE A 857 5.78 -3.02 5.26
C PHE A 857 5.73 -4.29 4.40
N SER A 858 6.71 -4.47 3.54
CA SER A 858 6.72 -5.56 2.55
C SER A 858 7.01 -6.95 3.13
N PHE A 859 7.55 -7.02 4.34
CA PHE A 859 8.07 -8.26 4.90
C PHE A 859 7.06 -9.22 5.49
N PHE A 860 5.88 -8.74 5.82
CA PHE A 860 4.94 -9.52 6.62
C PHE A 860 4.05 -10.45 5.82
N ARG A 861 3.90 -10.22 4.54
CA ARG A 861 2.92 -10.94 3.73
C ARG A 861 3.21 -12.41 3.55
N ASN A 862 4.50 -12.77 3.59
CA ASN A 862 4.95 -14.13 3.32
C ASN A 862 5.83 -14.69 4.43
N ARG A 863 5.65 -14.25 5.67
CA ARG A 863 6.48 -14.70 6.79
C ARG A 863 6.59 -16.23 6.92
N ARG A 864 5.52 -16.95 6.59
CA ARG A 864 5.55 -18.43 6.52
C ARG A 864 6.26 -18.98 5.29
N ASN A 865 6.39 -18.18 4.25
CA ASN A 865 7.09 -18.55 3.03
C ASN A 865 8.51 -18.00 3.00
N ALA A 866 9.13 -17.81 4.15
CA ALA A 866 10.47 -17.31 4.28
C ALA A 866 11.32 -18.25 5.12
N VAL A 867 12.59 -18.37 4.77
CA VAL A 867 13.62 -18.94 5.65
C VAL A 867 14.13 -17.79 6.51
N GLU A 868 13.94 -17.89 7.81
CA GLU A 868 14.29 -16.83 8.77
C GLU A 868 15.48 -17.24 9.65
N TRP A 869 16.37 -16.28 9.98
CA TRP A 869 17.46 -16.46 10.94
C TRP A 869 17.79 -15.12 11.59
N THR A 870 18.59 -15.19 12.65
CA THR A 870 19.10 -14.00 13.32
C THR A 870 20.61 -13.90 13.06
N ASN A 871 21.11 -12.75 12.61
CA ASN A 871 22.52 -12.53 12.36
C ASN A 871 23.31 -12.33 13.68
N GLY A 872 24.63 -12.28 13.62
CA GLY A 872 25.50 -12.12 14.79
C GLY A 872 25.34 -10.78 15.53
N ARG A 873 24.61 -9.84 14.96
CA ARG A 873 24.23 -8.56 15.60
C ARG A 873 22.85 -8.62 16.27
N GLY A 874 22.21 -9.79 16.29
CA GLY A 874 20.85 -9.93 16.83
C GLY A 874 19.75 -9.41 15.90
N GLU A 875 20.06 -9.12 14.65
CA GLU A 875 19.10 -8.60 13.69
C GLU A 875 18.45 -9.76 12.92
N PRO A 876 17.11 -9.81 12.81
CA PRO A 876 16.43 -10.83 12.03
C PRO A 876 16.65 -10.64 10.53
N ARG A 877 16.79 -11.75 9.83
CA ARG A 877 16.98 -11.86 8.37
C ARG A 877 16.06 -12.90 7.79
N CYS A 878 15.73 -12.77 6.50
CA CYS A 878 14.94 -13.78 5.80
C CYS A 878 15.31 -13.90 4.32
N LEU A 879 15.02 -15.07 3.76
CA LEU A 879 14.97 -15.35 2.33
C LEU A 879 13.54 -15.75 1.97
N TRP A 880 13.01 -15.15 0.93
CA TRP A 880 11.62 -15.35 0.52
C TRP A 880 11.44 -16.63 -0.28
N ALA A 881 10.35 -17.33 -0.01
CA ALA A 881 9.93 -18.50 -0.77
C ALA A 881 8.58 -18.22 -1.45
N MET A 882 8.55 -18.32 -2.77
CA MET A 882 7.35 -18.19 -3.58
C MET A 882 6.94 -19.56 -4.10
N ARG A 883 5.68 -19.94 -3.97
CA ARG A 883 5.09 -21.10 -4.61
C ARG A 883 4.44 -20.69 -5.95
N TRP A 884 4.76 -21.41 -7.00
CA TRP A 884 4.05 -21.36 -8.27
C TRP A 884 3.31 -22.68 -8.48
N ASP A 885 1.99 -22.66 -8.49
CA ASP A 885 1.17 -23.80 -8.82
C ASP A 885 1.13 -23.98 -10.33
N ASN A 886 1.49 -25.15 -10.80
CA ASN A 886 1.52 -25.45 -12.23
C ASN A 886 0.07 -25.63 -12.74
N PRO A 887 -0.44 -24.75 -13.63
CA PRO A 887 -1.80 -24.88 -14.14
C PRO A 887 -1.96 -26.08 -15.08
N PHE A 888 -0.86 -26.71 -15.51
CA PHE A 888 -0.85 -27.88 -16.42
C PHE A 888 0.08 -28.97 -15.87
N PRO A 889 -0.26 -29.58 -14.72
CA PRO A 889 0.63 -30.56 -14.06
C PRO A 889 0.89 -31.82 -14.90
N GLU A 890 0.06 -32.10 -15.87
CA GLU A 890 0.23 -33.20 -16.85
C GLU A 890 1.33 -32.92 -17.89
N LYS A 891 1.73 -31.63 -18.09
CA LYS A 891 2.78 -31.23 -19.01
C LYS A 891 4.14 -31.19 -18.34
N ALA A 892 5.18 -31.63 -19.00
CA ALA A 892 6.53 -31.47 -18.52
C ALA A 892 6.98 -30.02 -18.69
N VAL A 893 7.40 -29.38 -17.60
CA VAL A 893 8.06 -28.06 -17.62
C VAL A 893 9.49 -28.27 -18.13
N ASP A 894 9.84 -27.72 -19.28
CA ASP A 894 11.18 -27.86 -19.86
C ASP A 894 12.17 -26.97 -19.09
N HIS A 895 11.83 -25.70 -18.86
CA HIS A 895 12.68 -24.79 -18.12
C HIS A 895 11.93 -23.57 -17.56
N LEU A 896 12.52 -22.97 -16.54
CA LEU A 896 12.22 -21.63 -16.07
C LEU A 896 13.17 -20.65 -16.74
N LEU A 897 12.64 -19.61 -17.40
CA LEU A 897 13.39 -18.47 -17.91
C LEU A 897 13.13 -17.27 -16.99
N ILE A 898 14.20 -16.69 -16.46
CA ILE A 898 14.17 -15.53 -15.58
C ILE A 898 14.62 -14.31 -16.40
N GLU A 899 13.82 -13.27 -16.48
CA GLU A 899 14.10 -12.04 -17.23
C GLU A 899 14.04 -10.82 -16.32
N ALA A 900 15.09 -10.01 -16.30
CA ALA A 900 15.08 -8.74 -15.56
C ALA A 900 14.04 -7.76 -16.16
N LYS A 901 13.23 -7.14 -15.31
CA LYS A 901 12.27 -6.10 -15.69
C LYS A 901 12.63 -4.74 -15.12
N ASP A 902 13.04 -4.70 -13.87
CA ASP A 902 13.53 -3.48 -13.25
C ASP A 902 15.06 -3.39 -13.42
N ARG A 903 15.52 -2.35 -14.08
CA ARG A 903 16.96 -2.10 -14.31
C ARG A 903 17.72 -1.67 -13.06
N GLY A 904 17.01 -1.37 -11.97
CA GLY A 904 17.60 -0.86 -10.74
C GLY A 904 17.79 -1.88 -9.63
N THR A 905 17.28 -3.09 -9.78
CA THR A 905 17.33 -4.16 -8.77
C THR A 905 18.07 -5.38 -9.27
N VAL A 906 18.78 -6.06 -8.37
CA VAL A 906 19.34 -7.39 -8.63
C VAL A 906 18.39 -8.43 -8.06
N TYR A 907 17.82 -9.24 -8.93
CA TYR A 907 17.07 -10.42 -8.53
C TYR A 907 18.03 -11.60 -8.43
N GLY A 908 17.93 -12.36 -7.36
CA GLY A 908 18.69 -13.59 -7.13
C GLY A 908 17.80 -14.78 -6.79
N LEU A 909 17.81 -15.82 -7.61
CA LEU A 909 17.26 -17.15 -7.28
C LEU A 909 18.35 -17.99 -6.63
N LEU A 910 18.15 -18.35 -5.36
CA LEU A 910 19.13 -19.10 -4.56
C LEU A 910 18.91 -20.61 -4.67
N ALA A 911 17.66 -21.03 -4.67
CA ALA A 911 17.30 -22.45 -4.80
C ALA A 911 15.93 -22.59 -5.46
N LEU A 912 15.72 -23.74 -6.08
CA LEU A 912 14.47 -24.16 -6.69
C LEU A 912 14.11 -25.54 -6.20
N THR A 913 12.91 -25.71 -5.66
CA THR A 913 12.37 -26.99 -5.22
C THR A 913 11.13 -27.32 -6.04
N MET A 914 11.09 -28.53 -6.55
CA MET A 914 9.96 -29.08 -7.32
C MET A 914 9.12 -29.95 -6.40
N GLU A 915 7.80 -29.80 -6.48
CA GLU A 915 6.80 -30.65 -5.84
C GLU A 915 6.11 -31.53 -6.88
N LYS A 916 6.15 -32.83 -6.67
CA LYS A 916 5.53 -33.86 -7.55
C LYS A 916 4.19 -34.32 -7.03
#